data_09e26a294a2dee59e3378f7188150f42
#
_entry.id   09e26a294a2dee59e3378f7188150f42
#
_cell.length_a   1.000
_cell.length_b   1.000
_cell.length_c   1.000
_cell.angle_alpha   90.00
_cell.angle_beta   90.00
_cell.angle_gamma   90.00
#
_symmetry.space_group_name_H-M   'P 1'
#
loop_
_entity.id
_entity.type
_entity.pdbx_description
1 polymer ?
#
loop_
_entity_poly.entity_id
_entity_poly.type
_entity_poly.pdbx_seq_one_letter_code
_entity_poly.pdbx_strand_id
1 'polypeptide(L)'
;MRKFYIKVVRHRKLILALFLAAAVVCFFLKSMVSVNYDMTDYLPQDKPSSVALDTMKEEFAQGVPNARVMIKDVSVPEALQYKEKIKKVDGVTSVAWLDDAADLEEPLSSLDQSTVETYYKDNNALMSIAIEEEKRMDAVSAIRKIIGDDNDMTGSAVSAAYATKNTVHEISKISGIAVAFVLLVLLLTTMSWAEPFLILIGIGVAIIINAGTNLVFGEISFVSNAAGSILQLAVSLDYSVFLIHRFTECRREFEDPEEAMVEALCRSASSIASSGMTTVIGFLALVTMEFNLGVDIGLVLTKGIAISLITVFVFTPGLVLLTYKLIDKTAHRSLLPSFKGFGRFVQRISIPAVCIFALAIGPAFHFYNQNDFYFGSSHIFGEETLYGDETKEIEVSFGQSDSYVLMVPKGSTAKERDLSQKLQRIPQVESILSFVDNAGAEVPPEYLDSGMLSKLESNKYSRMVLTVDAAYEGTKTFNLVKEIRKIAQEYYPDEYLLAGEGVSTCDLKDTVTADMKRVNFIAIGAVFLVLLLMMRKALLPVILVLSIETAIWINLSIPALSGSTVFYIAYLIISSIQLGATVDYAILMTDRYRENRGSQEKKDAVVHTIAQVLPSILTSGSALAMVGYLLGYISTNGLLAQLGVFIGRGALISLAVVVFVLPGMLYIFDRFVVSPKKAGWKLLRRKEMEA
;
A
#
# COMPACT_ATOMS: atom_id res chain seq x y z
N MET A 1 -9.09 -6.46 -35.42
CA MET A 1 -9.01 -7.36 -34.26
C MET A 1 -9.06 -8.84 -34.68
N ARG A 2 -10.06 -9.31 -35.41
CA ARG A 2 -10.17 -10.77 -35.81
C ARG A 2 -8.90 -11.32 -36.51
N LYS A 3 -8.29 -10.55 -37.44
CA LYS A 3 -7.02 -10.92 -38.10
C LYS A 3 -5.84 -11.07 -37.12
N PHE A 4 -5.81 -10.30 -36.07
CA PHE A 4 -4.80 -10.39 -35.00
C PHE A 4 -4.98 -11.68 -34.19
N TYR A 5 -6.21 -11.98 -33.74
CA TYR A 5 -6.49 -13.20 -32.99
C TYR A 5 -6.27 -14.49 -33.79
N ILE A 6 -6.57 -14.49 -35.09
CA ILE A 6 -6.21 -15.60 -35.98
C ILE A 6 -4.70 -15.83 -35.97
N LYS A 7 -3.87 -14.76 -36.02
CA LYS A 7 -2.40 -14.92 -35.97
C LYS A 7 -1.95 -15.47 -34.61
N VAL A 8 -2.53 -14.99 -33.49
CA VAL A 8 -2.24 -15.48 -32.14
C VAL A 8 -2.52 -16.97 -32.03
N VAL A 9 -3.70 -17.42 -32.45
CA VAL A 9 -4.10 -18.83 -32.44
C VAL A 9 -3.19 -19.69 -33.33
N ARG A 10 -2.84 -19.19 -34.50
CA ARG A 10 -1.96 -19.89 -35.44
C ARG A 10 -0.53 -20.09 -34.91
N HIS A 11 0.03 -19.07 -34.23
CA HIS A 11 1.41 -19.11 -33.71
C HIS A 11 1.48 -19.50 -32.21
N ARG A 12 0.42 -20.12 -31.65
CA ARG A 12 0.29 -20.42 -30.21
C ARG A 12 1.49 -21.16 -29.60
N LYS A 13 2.09 -22.13 -30.33
CA LYS A 13 3.25 -22.87 -29.81
C LYS A 13 4.48 -21.98 -29.61
N LEU A 14 4.76 -21.10 -30.57
CA LEU A 14 5.86 -20.13 -30.47
C LEU A 14 5.61 -19.13 -29.35
N ILE A 15 4.39 -18.61 -29.21
CA ILE A 15 3.99 -17.68 -28.16
C ILE A 15 4.16 -18.31 -26.80
N LEU A 16 3.68 -19.55 -26.60
CA LEU A 16 3.84 -20.27 -25.35
C LEU A 16 5.32 -20.46 -24.98
N ALA A 17 6.15 -20.84 -25.95
CA ALA A 17 7.59 -21.01 -25.74
C ALA A 17 8.27 -19.69 -25.33
N LEU A 18 7.91 -18.57 -25.97
CA LEU A 18 8.44 -17.25 -25.66
C LEU A 18 8.02 -16.78 -24.25
N PHE A 19 6.76 -16.95 -23.87
CA PHE A 19 6.28 -16.59 -22.53
C PHE A 19 6.92 -17.44 -21.44
N LEU A 20 7.07 -18.75 -21.66
CA LEU A 20 7.75 -19.63 -20.72
C LEU A 20 9.24 -19.28 -20.59
N ALA A 21 9.92 -18.99 -21.70
CA ALA A 21 11.31 -18.52 -21.67
C ALA A 21 11.44 -17.20 -20.92
N ALA A 22 10.54 -16.23 -21.20
CA ALA A 22 10.50 -14.97 -20.46
C ALA A 22 10.24 -15.19 -18.97
N ALA A 23 9.33 -16.09 -18.58
CA ALA A 23 9.06 -16.41 -17.19
C ALA A 23 10.28 -17.03 -16.50
N VAL A 24 11.01 -17.93 -17.17
CA VAL A 24 12.26 -18.51 -16.63
C VAL A 24 13.31 -17.42 -16.40
N VAL A 25 13.53 -16.55 -17.37
CA VAL A 25 14.48 -15.42 -17.22
C VAL A 25 14.05 -14.51 -16.06
N CYS A 26 12.77 -14.11 -16.02
CA CYS A 26 12.23 -13.23 -14.98
C CYS A 26 12.24 -13.88 -13.58
N PHE A 27 12.14 -15.20 -13.50
CA PHE A 27 12.28 -15.91 -12.22
C PHE A 27 13.67 -15.69 -11.58
N PHE A 28 14.74 -15.69 -12.38
CA PHE A 28 16.08 -15.38 -11.89
C PHE A 28 16.27 -13.87 -11.66
N LEU A 29 15.73 -13.01 -12.52
CA LEU A 29 15.83 -11.56 -12.35
C LEU A 29 15.12 -11.06 -11.10
N LYS A 30 14.04 -11.72 -10.66
CA LYS A 30 13.33 -11.37 -9.42
C LYS A 30 14.25 -11.31 -8.18
N SER A 31 15.26 -12.18 -8.09
CA SER A 31 16.19 -12.20 -6.95
C SER A 31 17.17 -11.04 -6.93
N MET A 32 17.25 -10.27 -8.03
CA MET A 32 18.12 -9.10 -8.16
C MET A 32 17.37 -7.79 -7.89
N VAL A 33 16.06 -7.83 -7.65
CA VAL A 33 15.25 -6.65 -7.35
C VAL A 33 15.49 -6.25 -5.89
N SER A 34 15.98 -5.05 -5.65
CA SER A 34 16.11 -4.46 -4.31
C SER A 34 14.74 -4.06 -3.75
N VAL A 35 14.55 -4.25 -2.45
CA VAL A 35 13.30 -3.88 -1.76
C VAL A 35 13.63 -2.95 -0.60
N ASN A 36 13.06 -1.76 -0.62
CA ASN A 36 13.21 -0.77 0.43
C ASN A 36 12.08 -0.89 1.46
N TYR A 37 12.45 -0.92 2.74
CA TYR A 37 11.53 -1.03 3.88
C TYR A 37 11.40 0.27 4.67
N ASP A 38 12.17 1.32 4.29
CA ASP A 38 12.09 2.62 4.92
C ASP A 38 11.08 3.52 4.21
N MET A 39 10.10 4.02 4.94
CA MET A 39 9.07 4.88 4.36
C MET A 39 9.54 6.32 4.19
N THR A 40 10.52 6.75 4.97
CA THR A 40 11.04 8.11 4.91
C THR A 40 11.83 8.39 3.63
N ASP A 41 12.45 7.35 3.05
CA ASP A 41 13.16 7.43 1.77
C ASP A 41 12.25 7.77 0.57
N TYR A 42 10.94 7.57 0.75
CA TYR A 42 9.96 7.90 -0.29
C TYR A 42 9.45 9.35 -0.22
N LEU A 43 9.91 10.14 0.77
CA LEU A 43 9.67 11.58 0.77
C LEU A 43 10.39 12.24 -0.42
N PRO A 44 9.79 13.26 -1.05
CA PRO A 44 10.48 14.03 -2.07
C PRO A 44 11.75 14.67 -1.52
N GLN A 45 12.82 14.68 -2.33
CA GLN A 45 14.13 15.22 -1.93
C GLN A 45 14.12 16.73 -1.67
N ASP A 46 13.11 17.45 -2.15
CA ASP A 46 12.94 18.90 -1.97
C ASP A 46 12.22 19.26 -0.64
N LYS A 47 11.78 18.29 0.14
CA LYS A 47 11.14 18.57 1.44
C LYS A 47 12.18 19.02 2.47
N PRO A 48 11.80 19.95 3.39
CA PRO A 48 12.74 20.52 4.36
C PRO A 48 13.48 19.46 5.18
N SER A 49 12.81 18.42 5.65
CA SER A 49 13.43 17.33 6.41
C SER A 49 14.38 16.48 5.55
N SER A 50 14.04 16.22 4.28
CA SER A 50 14.92 15.48 3.36
C SER A 50 16.21 16.26 3.08
N VAL A 51 16.08 17.56 2.75
CA VAL A 51 17.22 18.46 2.56
C VAL A 51 18.11 18.51 3.80
N ALA A 52 17.48 18.56 5.00
CA ALA A 52 18.21 18.60 6.28
C ALA A 52 19.00 17.30 6.52
N LEU A 53 18.38 16.13 6.26
CA LEU A 53 19.05 14.83 6.38
C LEU A 53 20.22 14.66 5.42
N ASP A 54 20.04 15.05 4.15
CA ASP A 54 21.10 14.97 3.15
C ASP A 54 22.28 15.91 3.50
N THR A 55 21.97 17.16 3.86
CA THR A 55 23.01 18.12 4.31
C THR A 55 23.74 17.60 5.54
N MET A 56 23.04 16.97 6.46
CA MET A 56 23.65 16.42 7.65
C MET A 56 24.60 15.26 7.34
N LYS A 57 24.20 14.35 6.41
CA LYS A 57 25.08 13.26 5.93
C LYS A 57 26.35 13.79 5.24
N GLU A 58 26.24 14.93 4.53
CA GLU A 58 27.38 15.54 3.82
C GLU A 58 28.32 16.29 4.77
N GLU A 59 27.79 17.04 5.75
CA GLU A 59 28.57 17.96 6.59
C GLU A 59 29.07 17.33 7.90
N PHE A 60 28.38 16.29 8.40
CA PHE A 60 28.71 15.64 9.68
C PHE A 60 28.92 14.13 9.47
N ALA A 61 30.01 13.60 10.05
CA ALA A 61 30.32 12.17 10.00
C ALA A 61 29.33 11.30 10.81
N GLN A 62 28.53 11.92 11.68
CA GLN A 62 27.58 11.22 12.53
C GLN A 62 26.15 11.48 12.07
N GLY A 63 25.39 10.37 11.89
CA GLY A 63 23.97 10.42 11.56
C GLY A 63 23.09 10.94 12.72
N VAL A 64 21.80 11.12 12.44
CA VAL A 64 20.76 11.25 13.48
C VAL A 64 20.64 9.92 14.21
N PRO A 65 20.53 9.89 15.54
CA PRO A 65 20.17 8.69 16.25
C PRO A 65 18.85 8.12 15.69
N ASN A 66 18.88 6.87 15.23
CA ASN A 66 17.76 6.17 14.63
C ASN A 66 17.48 4.81 15.27
N ALA A 67 18.18 4.53 16.38
CA ALA A 67 17.94 3.37 17.23
C ALA A 67 18.16 3.75 18.71
N ARG A 68 17.39 3.13 19.59
CA ARG A 68 17.55 3.21 21.06
C ARG A 68 17.70 1.80 21.60
N VAL A 69 18.63 1.61 22.51
CA VAL A 69 18.90 0.31 23.17
C VAL A 69 18.82 0.50 24.66
N MET A 70 17.98 -0.29 25.32
CA MET A 70 17.85 -0.35 26.76
C MET A 70 18.54 -1.59 27.28
N ILE A 71 19.51 -1.41 28.16
CA ILE A 71 20.16 -2.49 28.91
C ILE A 71 19.57 -2.48 30.32
N LYS A 72 18.94 -3.60 30.70
CA LYS A 72 18.25 -3.75 31.99
C LYS A 72 19.20 -4.21 33.08
N ASP A 73 18.91 -3.81 34.33
CA ASP A 73 19.62 -4.21 35.55
C ASP A 73 21.15 -4.13 35.44
N VAL A 74 21.66 -3.00 34.92
CA VAL A 74 23.09 -2.80 34.63
C VAL A 74 23.68 -1.69 35.48
N SER A 75 24.91 -1.89 35.97
CA SER A 75 25.69 -0.81 36.62
C SER A 75 26.32 0.14 35.59
N VAL A 76 26.67 1.36 36.02
CA VAL A 76 27.32 2.36 35.14
C VAL A 76 28.58 1.84 34.46
N PRO A 77 29.53 1.13 35.15
CA PRO A 77 30.70 0.55 34.48
C PRO A 77 30.35 -0.53 33.45
N GLU A 78 29.32 -1.33 33.68
CA GLU A 78 28.86 -2.35 32.74
C GLU A 78 28.17 -1.72 31.51
N ALA A 79 27.35 -0.67 31.72
CA ALA A 79 26.75 0.09 30.64
C ALA A 79 27.80 0.69 29.70
N LEU A 80 28.89 1.26 30.23
CA LEU A 80 30.04 1.73 29.45
C LEU A 80 30.68 0.60 28.61
N GLN A 81 30.77 -0.62 29.16
CA GLN A 81 31.26 -1.78 28.39
C GLN A 81 30.32 -2.15 27.24
N TYR A 82 28.99 -2.09 27.44
CA TYR A 82 28.03 -2.29 26.37
C TYR A 82 28.16 -1.21 25.28
N LYS A 83 28.27 0.05 25.67
CA LYS A 83 28.51 1.17 24.76
C LYS A 83 29.74 0.94 23.89
N GLU A 84 30.86 0.57 24.47
CA GLU A 84 32.11 0.31 23.75
C GLU A 84 32.04 -0.93 22.84
N LYS A 85 31.25 -1.93 23.18
CA LYS A 85 31.00 -3.08 22.30
C LYS A 85 30.11 -2.71 21.11
N ILE A 86 29.03 -1.96 21.36
CA ILE A 86 28.08 -1.53 20.34
C ILE A 86 28.76 -0.58 19.34
N LYS A 87 29.58 0.36 19.84
CA LYS A 87 30.35 1.31 19.02
C LYS A 87 31.31 0.65 18.02
N LYS A 88 31.74 -0.59 18.26
CA LYS A 88 32.62 -1.38 17.38
C LYS A 88 31.86 -2.14 16.30
N VAL A 89 30.54 -2.13 16.31
CA VAL A 89 29.72 -2.82 15.32
C VAL A 89 29.83 -2.07 13.99
N ASP A 90 30.11 -2.81 12.90
CA ASP A 90 30.13 -2.22 11.55
C ASP A 90 28.73 -1.68 11.20
N GLY A 91 28.67 -0.45 10.70
CA GLY A 91 27.44 0.27 10.44
C GLY A 91 26.94 1.13 11.61
N VAL A 92 27.53 1.06 12.80
CA VAL A 92 27.26 2.01 13.88
C VAL A 92 28.18 3.22 13.76
N THR A 93 27.62 4.40 13.56
CA THR A 93 28.36 5.66 13.39
C THR A 93 28.55 6.41 14.70
N SER A 94 27.58 6.31 15.62
CA SER A 94 27.71 6.90 16.96
C SER A 94 26.84 6.15 17.98
N VAL A 95 27.30 6.19 19.24
CA VAL A 95 26.53 5.72 20.40
C VAL A 95 26.63 6.85 21.44
N ALA A 96 25.52 7.43 21.81
CA ALA A 96 25.43 8.46 22.84
C ALA A 96 24.80 7.86 24.10
N TRP A 97 25.38 8.16 25.27
CA TRP A 97 24.90 7.78 26.57
C TRP A 97 25.27 8.84 27.60
N LEU A 98 25.03 8.58 28.87
CA LEU A 98 25.22 9.53 29.99
C LEU A 98 26.63 10.15 30.05
N ASP A 99 27.69 9.42 29.72
CA ASP A 99 29.09 9.90 29.67
C ASP A 99 29.37 10.94 28.58
N ASP A 100 28.51 11.06 27.58
CA ASP A 100 28.57 12.12 26.57
C ASP A 100 27.85 13.41 27.07
N ALA A 101 26.98 13.31 28.07
CA ALA A 101 26.17 14.41 28.59
C ALA A 101 26.60 14.92 29.97
N ALA A 102 27.33 14.09 30.76
CA ALA A 102 27.76 14.40 32.11
C ALA A 102 29.10 13.76 32.43
N ASP A 103 29.85 14.40 33.38
CA ASP A 103 31.11 13.84 33.85
C ASP A 103 30.85 12.73 34.89
N LEU A 104 31.14 11.48 34.50
CA LEU A 104 30.95 10.30 35.35
C LEU A 104 32.08 10.10 36.41
N GLU A 105 33.06 10.99 36.48
CA GLU A 105 34.02 11.01 37.59
C GLU A 105 33.36 11.57 38.86
N GLU A 106 32.24 12.30 38.70
CA GLU A 106 31.41 12.75 39.83
C GLU A 106 30.35 11.71 40.22
N PRO A 107 29.95 11.64 41.51
CA PRO A 107 28.85 10.79 41.92
C PRO A 107 27.55 11.15 41.21
N LEU A 108 26.76 10.16 40.76
CA LEU A 108 25.48 10.39 40.05
C LEU A 108 24.51 11.30 40.81
N SER A 109 24.58 11.29 42.16
CA SER A 109 23.75 12.17 43.03
C SER A 109 24.12 13.64 42.95
N SER A 110 25.31 13.98 42.42
CA SER A 110 25.80 15.35 42.26
C SER A 110 25.50 15.92 40.89
N LEU A 111 25.16 15.06 39.93
CA LEU A 111 24.82 15.44 38.57
C LEU A 111 23.37 15.95 38.50
N ASP A 112 23.05 16.66 37.42
CA ASP A 112 21.67 17.04 37.15
C ASP A 112 20.79 15.79 36.98
N GLN A 113 19.84 15.61 37.85
CA GLN A 113 19.02 14.42 37.94
C GLN A 113 18.14 14.25 36.68
N SER A 114 17.72 15.34 36.03
CA SER A 114 16.95 15.27 34.79
C SER A 114 17.78 14.68 33.65
N THR A 115 19.04 15.05 33.55
CA THR A 115 20.00 14.49 32.58
C THR A 115 20.30 13.02 32.90
N VAL A 116 20.51 12.68 34.18
CA VAL A 116 20.75 11.30 34.60
C VAL A 116 19.56 10.41 34.24
N GLU A 117 18.33 10.80 34.59
CA GLU A 117 17.12 10.00 34.35
C GLU A 117 16.81 9.82 32.87
N THR A 118 17.29 10.69 31.98
CA THR A 118 17.15 10.55 30.52
C THR A 118 17.95 9.35 29.98
N TYR A 119 19.11 9.03 30.59
CA TYR A 119 20.02 7.99 30.09
C TYR A 119 20.19 6.82 31.05
N TYR A 120 19.90 6.98 32.34
CA TYR A 120 20.07 5.97 33.35
C TYR A 120 19.03 6.12 34.47
N LYS A 121 18.11 5.17 34.57
CA LYS A 121 16.99 5.18 35.48
C LYS A 121 16.66 3.77 35.96
N ASP A 122 16.41 3.60 37.27
CA ASP A 122 16.04 2.32 37.89
C ASP A 122 17.00 1.16 37.52
N ASN A 123 18.31 1.43 37.47
CA ASN A 123 19.39 0.52 37.01
C ASN A 123 19.27 0.10 35.52
N ASN A 124 18.48 0.80 34.73
CA ASN A 124 18.42 0.57 33.26
C ASN A 124 19.20 1.69 32.58
N ALA A 125 20.00 1.31 31.58
CA ALA A 125 20.77 2.24 30.75
C ALA A 125 20.13 2.35 29.37
N LEU A 126 19.79 3.57 28.92
CA LEU A 126 19.26 3.86 27.60
C LEU A 126 20.31 4.53 26.74
N MET A 127 20.69 3.88 25.64
CA MET A 127 21.68 4.37 24.69
C MET A 127 20.99 4.79 23.38
N SER A 128 21.35 5.95 22.84
CA SER A 128 20.91 6.43 21.54
C SER A 128 22.00 6.14 20.51
N ILE A 129 21.60 5.47 19.42
CA ILE A 129 22.54 4.92 18.42
C ILE A 129 22.18 5.45 17.04
N ALA A 130 23.18 5.87 16.28
CA ALA A 130 23.06 6.15 14.86
C ALA A 130 23.60 4.98 14.03
N ILE A 131 22.78 4.40 13.18
CA ILE A 131 23.10 3.24 12.33
C ILE A 131 23.00 3.67 10.86
N GLU A 132 24.00 3.29 10.05
CA GLU A 132 23.99 3.48 8.61
C GLU A 132 22.86 2.68 7.95
N GLU A 133 22.12 3.29 7.03
CA GLU A 133 20.98 2.66 6.37
C GLU A 133 21.36 1.41 5.58
N GLU A 134 22.48 1.46 4.85
CA GLU A 134 22.96 0.36 4.01
C GLU A 134 23.35 -0.88 4.83
N LYS A 135 23.79 -0.69 6.09
CA LYS A 135 24.29 -1.75 6.98
C LYS A 135 23.32 -2.11 8.11
N ARG A 136 22.14 -1.50 8.15
CA ARG A 136 21.22 -1.60 9.30
C ARG A 136 20.85 -3.05 9.66
N MET A 137 20.67 -3.94 8.69
CA MET A 137 20.32 -5.34 8.95
C MET A 137 21.41 -6.07 9.74
N ASP A 138 22.66 -5.90 9.31
CA ASP A 138 23.81 -6.56 9.94
C ASP A 138 24.13 -5.89 11.28
N ALA A 139 24.07 -4.58 11.36
CA ALA A 139 24.29 -3.81 12.59
C ALA A 139 23.25 -4.14 13.66
N VAL A 140 21.94 -4.12 13.35
CA VAL A 140 20.87 -4.49 14.28
C VAL A 140 21.02 -5.94 14.75
N SER A 141 21.33 -6.86 13.84
CA SER A 141 21.59 -8.26 14.18
C SER A 141 22.82 -8.44 15.10
N ALA A 142 23.88 -7.66 14.88
CA ALA A 142 25.09 -7.71 15.69
C ALA A 142 24.86 -7.09 17.06
N ILE A 143 24.13 -5.96 17.14
CA ILE A 143 23.72 -5.32 18.41
C ILE A 143 22.88 -6.31 19.21
N ARG A 144 21.86 -6.95 18.61
CA ARG A 144 21.03 -7.97 19.29
C ARG A 144 21.87 -9.10 19.91
N LYS A 145 22.90 -9.58 19.22
CA LYS A 145 23.81 -10.59 19.76
C LYS A 145 24.66 -10.10 20.95
N ILE A 146 24.96 -8.79 20.97
CA ILE A 146 25.71 -8.18 22.07
C ILE A 146 24.84 -8.01 23.31
N ILE A 147 23.60 -7.50 23.13
CA ILE A 147 22.70 -7.18 24.23
C ILE A 147 21.92 -8.40 24.73
N GLY A 148 21.73 -9.45 23.91
CA GLY A 148 20.91 -10.61 24.21
C GLY A 148 19.42 -10.38 24.02
N ASP A 149 18.61 -11.38 24.37
CA ASP A 149 17.14 -11.34 24.21
C ASP A 149 16.42 -10.71 25.43
N ASP A 150 17.13 -10.50 26.56
CA ASP A 150 16.58 -9.91 27.77
C ASP A 150 16.58 -8.38 27.76
N ASN A 151 17.25 -7.76 26.79
CA ASN A 151 17.37 -6.32 26.62
C ASN A 151 16.62 -5.84 25.38
N ASP A 152 16.20 -4.59 25.39
CA ASP A 152 15.27 -4.06 24.41
C ASP A 152 15.96 -3.11 23.42
N MET A 153 15.37 -3.02 22.21
CA MET A 153 15.81 -2.08 21.20
C MET A 153 14.65 -1.59 20.34
N THR A 154 14.62 -0.29 20.05
CA THR A 154 13.59 0.37 19.25
C THR A 154 14.20 1.44 18.34
N GLY A 155 13.39 2.07 17.52
CA GLY A 155 13.76 3.12 16.58
C GLY A 155 13.56 2.72 15.12
N SER A 156 13.67 3.69 14.19
CA SER A 156 13.38 3.48 12.77
C SER A 156 14.31 2.45 12.12
N ALA A 157 15.59 2.44 12.46
CA ALA A 157 16.54 1.45 11.94
C ALA A 157 16.19 0.02 12.40
N VAL A 158 15.76 -0.14 13.65
CA VAL A 158 15.35 -1.43 14.22
C VAL A 158 14.03 -1.90 13.60
N SER A 159 13.05 -1.00 13.48
CA SER A 159 11.77 -1.25 12.83
C SER A 159 11.95 -1.74 11.39
N ALA A 160 12.78 -1.04 10.62
CA ALA A 160 13.06 -1.40 9.23
C ALA A 160 13.79 -2.76 9.10
N ALA A 161 14.74 -3.06 10.01
CA ALA A 161 15.41 -4.35 10.04
C ALA A 161 14.44 -5.48 10.40
N TYR A 162 13.56 -5.27 11.39
CA TYR A 162 12.52 -6.21 11.78
C TYR A 162 11.52 -6.46 10.63
N ALA A 163 11.08 -5.37 9.96
CA ALA A 163 10.23 -5.43 8.78
C ALA A 163 10.84 -6.29 7.68
N THR A 164 12.11 -6.04 7.34
CA THR A 164 12.82 -6.79 6.30
C THR A 164 12.83 -8.29 6.59
N LYS A 165 13.16 -8.68 7.82
CA LYS A 165 13.28 -10.08 8.23
C LYS A 165 11.94 -10.82 8.21
N ASN A 166 10.88 -10.21 8.71
CA ASN A 166 9.58 -10.85 8.89
C ASN A 166 8.71 -10.81 7.64
N THR A 167 8.66 -9.66 6.95
CA THR A 167 7.77 -9.45 5.80
C THR A 167 8.05 -10.44 4.66
N VAL A 168 9.32 -10.77 4.37
CA VAL A 168 9.68 -11.73 3.32
C VAL A 168 9.11 -13.12 3.60
N HIS A 169 9.20 -13.58 4.85
CA HIS A 169 8.67 -14.88 5.25
C HIS A 169 7.13 -14.91 5.21
N GLU A 170 6.50 -13.85 5.72
CA GLU A 170 5.04 -13.69 5.72
C GLU A 170 4.45 -13.63 4.32
N ILE A 171 5.01 -12.83 3.41
CA ILE A 171 4.54 -12.72 2.01
C ILE A 171 4.55 -14.09 1.33
N SER A 172 5.61 -14.89 1.53
CA SER A 172 5.68 -16.22 0.93
C SER A 172 4.57 -17.14 1.47
N LYS A 173 4.33 -17.12 2.78
CA LYS A 173 3.26 -17.86 3.45
C LYS A 173 1.87 -17.41 2.98
N ILE A 174 1.61 -16.09 2.97
CA ILE A 174 0.35 -15.51 2.52
C ILE A 174 0.08 -15.87 1.07
N SER A 175 1.07 -15.74 0.19
CA SER A 175 0.94 -16.06 -1.24
C SER A 175 0.59 -17.55 -1.46
N GLY A 176 1.22 -18.45 -0.72
CA GLY A 176 0.91 -19.89 -0.78
C GLY A 176 -0.53 -20.21 -0.38
N ILE A 177 -1.01 -19.63 0.72
CA ILE A 177 -2.38 -19.81 1.21
C ILE A 177 -3.38 -19.14 0.24
N ALA A 178 -3.06 -17.96 -0.29
CA ALA A 178 -3.89 -17.25 -1.27
C ALA A 178 -4.09 -18.07 -2.55
N VAL A 179 -3.02 -18.66 -3.10
CA VAL A 179 -3.10 -19.54 -4.28
C VAL A 179 -3.97 -20.77 -4.00
N ALA A 180 -3.79 -21.41 -2.84
CA ALA A 180 -4.61 -22.56 -2.45
C ALA A 180 -6.09 -22.20 -2.32
N PHE A 181 -6.39 -21.02 -1.77
CA PHE A 181 -7.76 -20.54 -1.60
C PHE A 181 -8.40 -20.15 -2.94
N VAL A 182 -7.65 -19.43 -3.79
CA VAL A 182 -8.10 -19.10 -5.17
C VAL A 182 -8.37 -20.38 -5.96
N LEU A 183 -7.50 -21.40 -5.83
CA LEU A 183 -7.72 -22.71 -6.44
C LEU A 183 -9.04 -23.33 -5.95
N LEU A 184 -9.32 -23.29 -4.63
CA LEU A 184 -10.57 -23.80 -4.07
C LEU A 184 -11.80 -23.07 -4.65
N VAL A 185 -11.77 -21.74 -4.70
CA VAL A 185 -12.84 -20.92 -5.28
C VAL A 185 -13.06 -21.28 -6.75
N LEU A 186 -11.98 -21.40 -7.52
CA LEU A 186 -12.06 -21.80 -8.95
C LEU A 186 -12.61 -23.21 -9.12
N LEU A 187 -12.21 -24.19 -8.30
CA LEU A 187 -12.75 -25.55 -8.33
C LEU A 187 -14.27 -25.59 -8.11
N LEU A 188 -14.79 -24.70 -7.25
CA LEU A 188 -16.22 -24.59 -6.97
C LEU A 188 -17.01 -23.89 -8.10
N THR A 189 -16.36 -22.99 -8.83
CA THR A 189 -17.05 -22.07 -9.75
C THR A 189 -16.89 -22.41 -11.23
N THR A 190 -15.86 -23.16 -11.61
CA THR A 190 -15.62 -23.62 -12.98
C THR A 190 -16.44 -24.89 -13.30
N MET A 191 -16.47 -25.27 -14.57
CA MET A 191 -17.21 -26.45 -15.07
C MET A 191 -16.27 -27.61 -15.47
N SER A 192 -14.98 -27.49 -15.21
CA SER A 192 -13.98 -28.54 -15.46
C SER A 192 -12.89 -28.49 -14.39
N TRP A 193 -12.46 -29.67 -13.92
CA TRP A 193 -11.37 -29.78 -12.96
C TRP A 193 -10.01 -29.29 -13.49
N ALA A 194 -9.85 -29.20 -14.81
CA ALA A 194 -8.62 -28.70 -15.44
C ALA A 194 -8.56 -27.17 -15.54
N GLU A 195 -9.71 -26.48 -15.68
CA GLU A 195 -9.79 -25.03 -15.87
C GLU A 195 -9.06 -24.22 -14.77
N PRO A 196 -9.24 -24.51 -13.45
CA PRO A 196 -8.56 -23.80 -12.37
C PRO A 196 -7.04 -23.77 -12.50
N PHE A 197 -6.45 -24.91 -12.85
CA PHE A 197 -5.00 -25.02 -13.00
C PHE A 197 -4.49 -24.22 -14.21
N LEU A 198 -5.24 -24.20 -15.31
CA LEU A 198 -4.87 -23.42 -16.50
C LEU A 198 -4.94 -21.91 -16.22
N ILE A 199 -5.96 -21.48 -15.48
CA ILE A 199 -6.10 -20.09 -15.05
C ILE A 199 -4.90 -19.70 -14.17
N LEU A 200 -4.59 -20.50 -13.15
CA LEU A 200 -3.47 -20.24 -12.24
C LEU A 200 -2.10 -20.28 -12.93
N ILE A 201 -1.88 -21.17 -13.91
CA ILE A 201 -0.66 -21.18 -14.73
C ILE A 201 -0.53 -19.87 -15.51
N GLY A 202 -1.60 -19.41 -16.17
CA GLY A 202 -1.58 -18.15 -16.91
C GLY A 202 -1.25 -16.95 -16.03
N ILE A 203 -1.92 -16.85 -14.88
CA ILE A 203 -1.69 -15.77 -13.89
C ILE A 203 -0.29 -15.89 -13.29
N GLY A 204 0.15 -17.10 -12.94
CA GLY A 204 1.48 -17.36 -12.39
C GLY A 204 2.60 -16.90 -13.34
N VAL A 205 2.48 -17.18 -14.64
CA VAL A 205 3.41 -16.67 -15.66
C VAL A 205 3.40 -15.14 -15.68
N ALA A 206 2.24 -14.50 -15.63
CA ALA A 206 2.13 -13.05 -15.62
C ALA A 206 2.79 -12.43 -14.35
N ILE A 207 2.56 -13.03 -13.17
CA ILE A 207 3.14 -12.57 -11.90
C ILE A 207 4.67 -12.72 -11.92
N ILE A 208 5.21 -13.83 -12.41
CA ILE A 208 6.65 -14.05 -12.49
C ILE A 208 7.31 -13.03 -13.43
N ILE A 209 6.70 -12.77 -14.58
CA ILE A 209 7.19 -11.77 -15.52
C ILE A 209 7.13 -10.37 -14.90
N ASN A 210 6.04 -10.02 -14.20
CA ASN A 210 5.92 -8.75 -13.52
C ASN A 210 7.00 -8.60 -12.44
N ALA A 211 7.18 -9.61 -11.58
CA ALA A 211 8.16 -9.57 -10.50
C ALA A 211 9.60 -9.42 -11.02
N GLY A 212 9.99 -10.18 -12.06
CA GLY A 212 11.33 -10.09 -12.63
C GLY A 212 11.59 -8.77 -13.38
N THR A 213 10.58 -8.23 -14.06
CA THR A 213 10.69 -6.94 -14.75
C THR A 213 10.66 -5.74 -13.81
N ASN A 214 10.41 -5.90 -12.50
CA ASN A 214 10.60 -4.84 -11.52
C ASN A 214 12.04 -4.35 -11.43
N LEU A 215 13.01 -5.15 -11.88
CA LEU A 215 14.42 -4.74 -12.00
C LEU A 215 14.60 -3.44 -12.79
N VAL A 216 13.69 -3.11 -13.72
CA VAL A 216 13.73 -1.86 -14.49
C VAL A 216 13.58 -0.62 -13.59
N PHE A 217 12.95 -0.76 -12.44
CA PHE A 217 12.79 0.31 -11.47
C PHE A 217 14.00 0.44 -10.52
N GLY A 218 14.92 -0.52 -10.54
CA GLY A 218 16.07 -0.62 -9.64
C GLY A 218 15.65 -1.12 -8.26
N GLU A 219 14.91 -0.34 -7.54
CA GLU A 219 14.38 -0.62 -6.21
C GLU A 219 12.86 -0.47 -6.19
N ILE A 220 12.17 -1.27 -5.38
CA ILE A 220 10.74 -1.17 -5.14
C ILE A 220 10.43 -1.15 -3.63
N SER A 221 9.31 -0.59 -3.25
CA SER A 221 8.88 -0.59 -1.86
C SER A 221 8.45 -1.98 -1.38
N PHE A 222 8.57 -2.22 -0.08
CA PHE A 222 8.04 -3.43 0.54
C PHE A 222 6.53 -3.57 0.33
N VAL A 223 5.79 -2.47 0.27
CA VAL A 223 4.35 -2.47 -0.01
C VAL A 223 4.08 -2.94 -1.43
N SER A 224 4.82 -2.43 -2.42
CA SER A 224 4.73 -2.87 -3.83
C SER A 224 5.10 -4.33 -4.00
N ASN A 225 6.13 -4.80 -3.30
CA ASN A 225 6.56 -6.20 -3.32
C ASN A 225 5.51 -7.13 -2.70
N ALA A 226 4.95 -6.75 -1.55
CA ALA A 226 3.94 -7.54 -0.83
C ALA A 226 2.59 -7.52 -1.56
N ALA A 227 2.05 -6.32 -1.78
CA ALA A 227 0.72 -6.15 -2.37
C ALA A 227 0.69 -6.45 -3.86
N GLY A 228 1.77 -6.16 -4.61
CA GLY A 228 1.82 -6.26 -6.05
C GLY A 228 1.47 -7.65 -6.59
N SER A 229 2.11 -8.70 -6.08
CA SER A 229 1.86 -10.08 -6.52
C SER A 229 0.49 -10.58 -6.09
N ILE A 230 0.08 -10.25 -4.86
CA ILE A 230 -1.18 -10.67 -4.25
C ILE A 230 -2.38 -10.01 -4.95
N LEU A 231 -2.30 -8.69 -5.19
CA LEU A 231 -3.34 -7.96 -5.91
C LEU A 231 -3.40 -8.34 -7.39
N GLN A 232 -2.25 -8.56 -8.03
CA GLN A 232 -2.23 -9.03 -9.40
C GLN A 232 -2.92 -10.39 -9.54
N LEU A 233 -2.70 -11.35 -8.61
CA LEU A 233 -3.40 -12.63 -8.58
C LEU A 233 -4.90 -12.43 -8.51
N ALA A 234 -5.37 -11.61 -7.58
CA ALA A 234 -6.79 -11.42 -7.32
C ALA A 234 -7.52 -10.68 -8.45
N VAL A 235 -6.94 -9.59 -8.98
CA VAL A 235 -7.55 -8.75 -10.02
C VAL A 235 -7.46 -9.40 -11.41
N SER A 236 -6.37 -10.12 -11.72
CA SER A 236 -6.18 -10.73 -13.03
C SER A 236 -7.02 -12.00 -13.26
N LEU A 237 -7.57 -12.55 -12.17
CA LEU A 237 -8.42 -13.74 -12.20
C LEU A 237 -9.62 -13.55 -13.13
N ASP A 238 -10.27 -12.40 -13.04
CA ASP A 238 -11.49 -12.07 -13.75
C ASP A 238 -11.34 -12.15 -15.26
N TYR A 239 -10.24 -11.66 -15.78
CA TYR A 239 -9.98 -11.64 -17.22
C TYR A 239 -9.85 -13.05 -17.77
N SER A 240 -9.16 -13.93 -17.06
CA SER A 240 -8.96 -15.33 -17.44
C SER A 240 -10.26 -16.14 -17.36
N VAL A 241 -10.98 -16.01 -16.25
CA VAL A 241 -12.28 -16.69 -16.05
C VAL A 241 -13.28 -16.28 -17.13
N PHE A 242 -13.37 -14.97 -17.41
CA PHE A 242 -14.28 -14.44 -18.41
C PHE A 242 -13.97 -14.98 -19.82
N LEU A 243 -12.71 -15.02 -20.21
CA LEU A 243 -12.29 -15.56 -21.51
C LEU A 243 -12.64 -17.06 -21.65
N ILE A 244 -12.35 -17.86 -20.63
CA ILE A 244 -12.60 -19.31 -20.64
C ILE A 244 -14.10 -19.60 -20.66
N HIS A 245 -14.91 -18.89 -19.86
CA HIS A 245 -16.37 -19.03 -19.94
C HIS A 245 -16.91 -18.68 -21.34
N ARG A 246 -16.39 -17.61 -21.95
CA ARG A 246 -16.79 -17.23 -23.31
C ARG A 246 -16.36 -18.25 -24.35
N PHE A 247 -15.19 -18.85 -24.18
CA PHE A 247 -14.74 -19.96 -25.03
C PHE A 247 -15.66 -21.17 -24.91
N THR A 248 -16.05 -21.55 -23.70
CA THR A 248 -17.00 -22.66 -23.46
C THR A 248 -18.38 -22.39 -24.08
N GLU A 249 -18.87 -21.13 -24.05
CA GLU A 249 -20.09 -20.73 -24.76
C GLU A 249 -19.93 -20.88 -26.28
N CYS A 250 -18.83 -20.38 -26.86
CA CYS A 250 -18.57 -20.44 -28.30
C CYS A 250 -18.36 -21.89 -28.79
N ARG A 251 -17.81 -22.78 -27.96
CA ARG A 251 -17.68 -24.22 -28.25
C ARG A 251 -19.02 -24.93 -28.48
N ARG A 252 -20.12 -24.38 -28.03
CA ARG A 252 -21.46 -24.92 -28.34
C ARG A 252 -22.01 -24.46 -29.67
N GLU A 253 -21.44 -23.37 -30.25
CA GLU A 253 -21.84 -22.78 -31.49
C GLU A 253 -20.94 -23.20 -32.68
N PHE A 254 -19.63 -23.46 -32.39
CA PHE A 254 -18.60 -23.76 -33.37
C PHE A 254 -17.97 -25.13 -33.09
N GLU A 255 -17.88 -25.98 -34.11
CA GLU A 255 -17.27 -27.31 -33.99
C GLU A 255 -15.75 -27.24 -33.88
N ASP A 256 -15.11 -26.33 -34.65
CA ASP A 256 -13.65 -26.12 -34.58
C ASP A 256 -13.24 -25.33 -33.37
N PRO A 257 -12.38 -25.90 -32.47
CA PRO A 257 -11.88 -25.19 -31.27
C PRO A 257 -11.10 -23.93 -31.60
N GLU A 258 -10.38 -23.87 -32.73
CA GLU A 258 -9.60 -22.68 -33.08
C GLU A 258 -10.55 -21.54 -33.51
N GLU A 259 -11.59 -21.84 -34.26
CA GLU A 259 -12.60 -20.85 -34.63
C GLU A 259 -13.40 -20.38 -33.41
N ALA A 260 -13.80 -21.30 -32.53
CA ALA A 260 -14.46 -20.99 -31.26
C ALA A 260 -13.62 -20.05 -30.39
N MET A 261 -12.29 -20.25 -30.32
CA MET A 261 -11.39 -19.38 -29.54
C MET A 261 -11.25 -18.00 -30.17
N VAL A 262 -11.11 -17.90 -31.50
CA VAL A 262 -11.06 -16.59 -32.18
C VAL A 262 -12.35 -15.81 -31.97
N GLU A 263 -13.50 -16.49 -32.04
CA GLU A 263 -14.79 -15.84 -31.80
C GLU A 263 -14.96 -15.42 -30.32
N ALA A 264 -14.54 -16.26 -29.37
CA ALA A 264 -14.53 -15.94 -27.95
C ALA A 264 -13.68 -14.69 -27.67
N LEU A 265 -12.48 -14.62 -28.25
CA LEU A 265 -11.61 -13.43 -28.15
C LEU A 265 -12.27 -12.20 -28.76
N CYS A 266 -12.91 -12.31 -29.91
CA CYS A 266 -13.59 -11.19 -30.57
C CYS A 266 -14.77 -10.66 -29.72
N ARG A 267 -15.55 -11.58 -29.11
CA ARG A 267 -16.73 -11.22 -28.30
C ARG A 267 -16.34 -10.70 -26.90
N SER A 268 -15.22 -11.15 -26.34
CA SER A 268 -14.76 -10.75 -25.00
C SER A 268 -13.82 -9.56 -25.00
N ALA A 269 -13.16 -9.28 -26.12
CA ALA A 269 -12.09 -8.29 -26.19
C ALA A 269 -12.49 -6.89 -25.68
N SER A 270 -13.68 -6.43 -26.04
CA SER A 270 -14.15 -5.10 -25.60
C SER A 270 -14.34 -5.04 -24.09
N SER A 271 -15.00 -6.03 -23.50
CA SER A 271 -15.28 -6.05 -22.06
C SER A 271 -14.01 -6.23 -21.23
N ILE A 272 -13.13 -7.19 -21.61
CA ILE A 272 -11.85 -7.41 -20.90
C ILE A 272 -10.94 -6.20 -21.02
N ALA A 273 -10.80 -5.61 -22.23
CA ALA A 273 -9.97 -4.42 -22.41
C ALA A 273 -10.53 -3.20 -21.66
N SER A 274 -11.86 -3.05 -21.61
CA SER A 274 -12.52 -1.99 -20.86
C SER A 274 -12.17 -2.06 -19.39
N SER A 275 -12.43 -3.21 -18.81
CA SER A 275 -12.19 -3.55 -17.42
C SER A 275 -10.71 -3.35 -17.08
N GLY A 276 -9.80 -3.99 -17.81
CA GLY A 276 -8.38 -3.84 -17.54
C GLY A 276 -7.84 -2.41 -17.74
N MET A 277 -8.40 -1.62 -18.66
CA MET A 277 -8.00 -0.22 -18.83
C MET A 277 -8.46 0.67 -17.68
N THR A 278 -9.66 0.45 -17.12
CA THR A 278 -10.11 1.20 -15.94
C THR A 278 -9.24 0.88 -14.72
N THR A 279 -8.81 -0.37 -14.57
CA THR A 279 -7.89 -0.78 -13.52
C THR A 279 -6.50 -0.18 -13.69
N VAL A 280 -5.93 -0.24 -14.90
CA VAL A 280 -4.65 0.39 -15.25
C VAL A 280 -4.66 1.88 -14.95
N ILE A 281 -5.73 2.59 -15.34
CA ILE A 281 -5.86 4.02 -15.13
C ILE A 281 -6.09 4.37 -13.65
N GLY A 282 -6.83 3.53 -12.92
CA GLY A 282 -6.97 3.68 -11.47
C GLY A 282 -5.61 3.64 -10.76
N PHE A 283 -4.74 2.70 -11.14
CA PHE A 283 -3.38 2.61 -10.59
C PHE A 283 -2.44 3.71 -11.12
N LEU A 284 -2.56 4.12 -12.38
CA LEU A 284 -1.80 5.24 -12.93
C LEU A 284 -2.11 6.57 -12.22
N ALA A 285 -3.27 6.73 -11.62
CA ALA A 285 -3.57 7.91 -10.83
C ALA A 285 -2.61 8.06 -9.63
N LEU A 286 -2.15 6.96 -9.04
CA LEU A 286 -1.15 6.97 -7.96
C LEU A 286 0.21 7.55 -8.40
N VAL A 287 0.54 7.44 -9.69
CA VAL A 287 1.80 8.00 -10.24
C VAL A 287 1.82 9.53 -10.21
N THR A 288 0.67 10.17 -9.98
CA THR A 288 0.59 11.63 -9.84
C THR A 288 0.88 12.15 -8.44
N MET A 289 1.23 11.27 -7.50
CA MET A 289 1.63 11.62 -6.14
C MET A 289 3.00 12.31 -6.11
N GLU A 290 3.18 13.20 -5.16
CA GLU A 290 4.50 13.70 -4.76
C GLU A 290 5.22 12.68 -3.88
N PHE A 291 4.47 11.94 -3.06
CA PHE A 291 5.03 10.86 -2.25
C PHE A 291 5.40 9.65 -3.12
N ASN A 292 6.68 9.38 -3.26
CA ASN A 292 7.23 8.40 -4.20
C ASN A 292 6.75 6.96 -3.99
N LEU A 293 6.30 6.60 -2.79
CA LEU A 293 5.71 5.30 -2.51
C LEU A 293 4.45 5.06 -3.37
N GLY A 294 3.62 6.08 -3.57
CA GLY A 294 2.46 5.99 -4.44
C GLY A 294 2.83 5.81 -5.91
N VAL A 295 3.88 6.50 -6.35
CA VAL A 295 4.43 6.35 -7.71
C VAL A 295 4.93 4.93 -7.94
N ASP A 296 5.69 4.37 -6.98
CA ASP A 296 6.21 3.00 -7.04
C ASP A 296 5.07 1.97 -7.14
N ILE A 297 4.11 2.00 -6.22
CA ILE A 297 2.96 1.10 -6.22
C ILE A 297 2.15 1.25 -7.52
N GLY A 298 1.90 2.48 -7.95
CA GLY A 298 1.16 2.79 -9.16
C GLY A 298 1.80 2.18 -10.40
N LEU A 299 3.12 2.29 -10.55
CA LEU A 299 3.88 1.73 -11.68
C LEU A 299 3.92 0.20 -11.65
N VAL A 300 4.22 -0.40 -10.49
CA VAL A 300 4.31 -1.86 -10.33
C VAL A 300 2.98 -2.53 -10.61
N LEU A 301 1.87 -2.00 -10.07
CA LEU A 301 0.53 -2.55 -10.28
C LEU A 301 0.04 -2.31 -11.71
N THR A 302 0.23 -1.12 -12.26
CA THR A 302 -0.12 -0.82 -13.67
C THR A 302 0.56 -1.77 -14.64
N LYS A 303 1.88 -1.95 -14.48
CA LYS A 303 2.67 -2.89 -15.29
C LYS A 303 2.16 -4.33 -15.11
N GLY A 304 1.88 -4.74 -13.86
CA GLY A 304 1.36 -6.06 -13.54
C GLY A 304 0.03 -6.36 -14.24
N ILE A 305 -0.91 -5.44 -14.21
CA ILE A 305 -2.21 -5.60 -14.90
C ILE A 305 -2.05 -5.58 -16.42
N ALA A 306 -1.19 -4.72 -16.96
CA ALA A 306 -0.91 -4.70 -18.40
C ALA A 306 -0.32 -6.03 -18.89
N ILE A 307 0.65 -6.60 -18.15
CA ILE A 307 1.20 -7.93 -18.43
C ILE A 307 0.11 -9.01 -18.35
N SER A 308 -0.76 -8.94 -17.34
CA SER A 308 -1.88 -9.88 -17.19
C SER A 308 -2.85 -9.80 -18.38
N LEU A 309 -3.20 -8.61 -18.85
CA LEU A 309 -4.03 -8.45 -20.05
C LEU A 309 -3.38 -9.03 -21.28
N ILE A 310 -2.08 -8.77 -21.48
CA ILE A 310 -1.33 -9.35 -22.60
C ILE A 310 -1.33 -10.88 -22.49
N THR A 311 -1.13 -11.42 -21.30
CA THR A 311 -1.15 -12.87 -21.04
C THR A 311 -2.51 -13.48 -21.38
N VAL A 312 -3.60 -12.82 -20.97
CA VAL A 312 -4.97 -13.30 -21.25
C VAL A 312 -5.29 -13.27 -22.76
N PHE A 313 -4.87 -12.26 -23.49
CA PHE A 313 -5.16 -12.18 -24.94
C PHE A 313 -4.21 -12.98 -25.83
N VAL A 314 -2.99 -13.28 -25.35
CA VAL A 314 -1.93 -13.83 -26.19
C VAL A 314 -1.49 -15.23 -25.74
N PHE A 315 -1.24 -15.43 -24.45
CA PHE A 315 -0.76 -16.69 -23.90
C PHE A 315 -1.89 -17.67 -23.58
N THR A 316 -2.93 -17.22 -22.87
CA THR A 316 -4.04 -18.07 -22.40
C THR A 316 -4.77 -18.79 -23.54
N PRO A 317 -5.05 -18.17 -24.71
CA PRO A 317 -5.68 -18.87 -25.83
C PRO A 317 -4.87 -20.07 -26.32
N GLY A 318 -3.55 -19.91 -26.38
CA GLY A 318 -2.64 -21.00 -26.74
C GLY A 318 -2.65 -22.15 -25.74
N LEU A 319 -2.61 -21.82 -24.44
CA LEU A 319 -2.65 -22.78 -23.36
C LEU A 319 -3.97 -23.58 -23.36
N VAL A 320 -5.10 -22.90 -23.48
CA VAL A 320 -6.44 -23.53 -23.55
C VAL A 320 -6.57 -24.41 -24.77
N LEU A 321 -6.11 -23.97 -25.95
CA LEU A 321 -6.18 -24.77 -27.17
C LEU A 321 -5.25 -26.00 -27.20
N LEU A 322 -4.16 -25.99 -26.42
CA LEU A 322 -3.33 -27.20 -26.23
C LEU A 322 -3.99 -28.22 -25.30
N THR A 323 -4.82 -27.75 -24.37
CA THR A 323 -5.37 -28.56 -23.29
C THR A 323 -6.88 -28.74 -23.36
N TYR A 324 -7.58 -28.28 -24.44
CA TYR A 324 -9.04 -28.33 -24.52
C TYR A 324 -9.61 -29.75 -24.39
N LYS A 325 -8.89 -30.79 -24.90
CA LYS A 325 -9.29 -32.19 -24.71
C LYS A 325 -9.30 -32.63 -23.25
N LEU A 326 -8.39 -32.05 -22.44
CA LEU A 326 -8.34 -32.30 -21.00
C LEU A 326 -9.51 -31.58 -20.30
N ILE A 327 -9.83 -30.34 -20.72
CA ILE A 327 -11.01 -29.61 -20.25
C ILE A 327 -12.28 -30.42 -20.51
N ASP A 328 -12.47 -30.90 -21.74
CA ASP A 328 -13.63 -31.70 -22.14
C ASP A 328 -13.71 -33.03 -21.33
N LYS A 329 -12.56 -33.72 -21.13
CA LYS A 329 -12.49 -34.99 -20.38
C LYS A 329 -12.79 -34.81 -18.89
N THR A 330 -12.44 -33.66 -18.30
CA THR A 330 -12.61 -33.37 -16.87
C THR A 330 -13.85 -32.49 -16.61
N ALA A 331 -14.71 -32.33 -17.63
CA ALA A 331 -15.94 -31.54 -17.47
C ALA A 331 -16.89 -32.20 -16.46
N HIS A 332 -17.48 -31.37 -15.59
CA HIS A 332 -18.45 -31.78 -14.60
C HIS A 332 -19.65 -30.83 -14.61
N ARG A 333 -20.72 -31.23 -13.94
CA ARG A 333 -21.90 -30.35 -13.76
C ARG A 333 -21.51 -29.18 -12.86
N SER A 334 -22.10 -28.00 -13.17
CA SER A 334 -21.91 -26.83 -12.30
C SER A 334 -22.23 -27.18 -10.85
N LEU A 335 -21.29 -26.90 -9.95
CA LEU A 335 -21.49 -27.03 -8.50
C LEU A 335 -22.33 -25.88 -7.95
N LEU A 336 -22.37 -24.74 -8.67
CA LEU A 336 -23.18 -23.61 -8.30
C LEU A 336 -24.66 -23.83 -8.68
N PRO A 337 -25.60 -23.43 -7.79
CA PRO A 337 -27.02 -23.52 -8.07
C PRO A 337 -27.46 -22.53 -9.16
N SER A 338 -28.62 -22.75 -9.75
CA SER A 338 -29.22 -21.78 -10.66
C SER A 338 -29.64 -20.51 -9.92
N PHE A 339 -29.09 -19.37 -10.29
CA PHE A 339 -29.35 -18.08 -9.64
C PHE A 339 -30.63 -17.36 -10.15
N LYS A 340 -31.46 -18.01 -10.96
CA LYS A 340 -32.73 -17.41 -11.42
C LYS A 340 -33.67 -17.03 -10.26
N GLY A 341 -33.75 -17.86 -9.22
CA GLY A 341 -34.53 -17.59 -8.02
C GLY A 341 -33.98 -16.35 -7.28
N PHE A 342 -32.67 -16.30 -7.11
CA PHE A 342 -32.00 -15.17 -6.53
C PHE A 342 -32.16 -13.88 -7.36
N GLY A 343 -32.06 -13.97 -8.70
CA GLY A 343 -32.34 -12.84 -9.58
C GLY A 343 -33.75 -12.25 -9.41
N ARG A 344 -34.76 -13.10 -9.23
CA ARG A 344 -36.14 -12.64 -8.90
C ARG A 344 -36.22 -11.95 -7.52
N PHE A 345 -35.53 -12.47 -6.52
CA PHE A 345 -35.43 -11.84 -5.22
C PHE A 345 -34.80 -10.44 -5.31
N VAL A 346 -33.62 -10.32 -5.95
CA VAL A 346 -32.94 -9.03 -6.13
C VAL A 346 -33.80 -8.06 -6.92
N GLN A 347 -34.46 -8.50 -8.00
CA GLN A 347 -35.37 -7.64 -8.77
C GLN A 347 -36.51 -7.09 -7.91
N ARG A 348 -37.03 -7.87 -6.96
CA ARG A 348 -38.11 -7.43 -6.03
C ARG A 348 -37.62 -6.37 -5.06
N ILE A 349 -36.39 -6.49 -4.53
CA ILE A 349 -35.84 -5.56 -3.55
C ILE A 349 -35.03 -4.42 -4.18
N SER A 350 -34.87 -4.38 -5.50
CA SER A 350 -33.98 -3.45 -6.20
C SER A 350 -34.31 -1.98 -5.95
N ILE A 351 -35.61 -1.58 -5.91
CA ILE A 351 -36.00 -0.20 -5.61
C ILE A 351 -35.73 0.15 -4.14
N PRO A 352 -36.19 -0.63 -3.13
CA PRO A 352 -35.79 -0.41 -1.75
C PRO A 352 -34.28 -0.33 -1.53
N ALA A 353 -33.51 -1.19 -2.20
CA ALA A 353 -32.03 -1.18 -2.12
C ALA A 353 -31.43 0.14 -2.62
N VAL A 354 -31.93 0.69 -3.73
CA VAL A 354 -31.50 2.00 -4.23
C VAL A 354 -31.88 3.13 -3.26
N CYS A 355 -33.04 3.06 -2.61
CA CYS A 355 -33.45 4.07 -1.61
C CYS A 355 -32.53 4.02 -0.38
N ILE A 356 -32.25 2.83 0.16
CA ILE A 356 -31.32 2.65 1.30
C ILE A 356 -29.93 3.14 0.92
N PHE A 357 -29.46 2.80 -0.28
CA PHE A 357 -28.17 3.24 -0.80
C PHE A 357 -28.10 4.77 -0.88
N ALA A 358 -29.12 5.42 -1.41
CA ALA A 358 -29.17 6.88 -1.50
C ALA A 358 -29.13 7.55 -0.11
N LEU A 359 -29.80 6.96 0.88
CA LEU A 359 -29.75 7.43 2.28
C LEU A 359 -28.37 7.20 2.92
N ALA A 360 -27.64 6.16 2.51
CA ALA A 360 -26.31 5.85 3.05
C ALA A 360 -25.20 6.77 2.52
N ILE A 361 -25.37 7.43 1.37
CA ILE A 361 -24.34 8.30 0.76
C ILE A 361 -23.88 9.39 1.73
N GLY A 362 -24.83 10.14 2.33
CA GLY A 362 -24.50 11.25 3.22
C GLY A 362 -23.72 10.83 4.47
N PRO A 363 -24.23 9.89 5.29
CA PRO A 363 -23.51 9.37 6.44
C PRO A 363 -22.15 8.76 6.08
N ALA A 364 -22.07 7.97 5.00
CA ALA A 364 -20.80 7.36 4.58
C ALA A 364 -19.76 8.41 4.23
N PHE A 365 -20.13 9.45 3.48
CA PHE A 365 -19.24 10.57 3.14
C PHE A 365 -18.83 11.38 4.38
N HIS A 366 -19.73 11.57 5.34
CA HIS A 366 -19.45 12.29 6.58
C HIS A 366 -18.38 11.57 7.41
N PHE A 367 -18.59 10.28 7.75
CA PHE A 367 -17.64 9.50 8.54
C PHE A 367 -16.34 9.19 7.79
N TYR A 368 -16.38 9.06 6.46
CA TYR A 368 -15.20 8.95 5.61
C TYR A 368 -14.19 10.08 5.86
N ASN A 369 -14.65 11.30 6.14
CA ASN A 369 -13.80 12.46 6.39
C ASN A 369 -13.41 12.65 7.87
N GLN A 370 -13.78 11.73 8.76
CA GLN A 370 -13.52 11.81 10.21
C GLN A 370 -12.49 10.79 10.71
N ASN A 371 -11.76 10.13 9.81
CA ASN A 371 -10.74 9.19 10.21
C ASN A 371 -9.53 9.88 10.84
N ASP A 372 -9.02 9.27 11.92
CA ASP A 372 -7.72 9.57 12.50
C ASP A 372 -6.63 8.76 11.79
N PHE A 373 -5.44 9.35 11.64
CA PHE A 373 -4.39 8.77 10.80
C PHE A 373 -3.06 8.63 11.52
N TYR A 374 -2.41 7.48 11.28
CA TYR A 374 -0.98 7.28 11.42
C TYR A 374 -0.29 7.65 10.11
N PHE A 375 0.76 8.46 10.19
CA PHE A 375 1.52 8.93 9.03
C PHE A 375 2.89 8.26 8.94
N GLY A 376 3.54 8.02 10.08
CA GLY A 376 4.88 7.45 10.19
C GLY A 376 4.92 5.93 10.27
N SER A 377 6.11 5.42 10.60
CA SER A 377 6.41 4.00 10.73
C SER A 377 6.25 3.46 12.16
N SER A 378 6.07 4.32 13.16
CA SER A 378 6.10 3.98 14.57
C SER A 378 5.07 2.94 15.02
N HIS A 379 3.92 2.89 14.35
CA HIS A 379 2.82 1.99 14.68
C HIS A 379 2.66 0.81 13.72
N ILE A 380 3.66 0.57 12.86
CA ILE A 380 3.61 -0.53 11.88
C ILE A 380 3.60 -1.89 12.56
N PHE A 381 4.25 -2.04 13.70
CA PHE A 381 4.28 -3.27 14.48
C PHE A 381 3.52 -3.06 15.80
N GLY A 382 2.48 -3.87 16.02
CA GLY A 382 1.67 -3.84 17.24
C GLY A 382 2.42 -4.42 18.44
N GLU A 383 1.90 -4.18 19.66
CA GLU A 383 2.46 -4.64 20.93
C GLU A 383 2.57 -6.18 21.03
N GLU A 384 1.84 -6.93 20.20
CA GLU A 384 1.95 -8.40 20.11
C GLU A 384 3.19 -8.88 19.36
N THR A 385 3.95 -7.99 18.75
CA THR A 385 5.22 -8.31 18.09
C THR A 385 6.40 -8.05 19.02
N LEU A 386 7.52 -8.75 18.81
CA LEU A 386 8.74 -8.54 19.61
C LEU A 386 9.14 -7.06 19.60
N TYR A 387 9.16 -6.42 18.42
CA TYR A 387 9.52 -5.01 18.29
C TYR A 387 8.55 -4.08 19.04
N GLY A 388 7.25 -4.33 18.96
CA GLY A 388 6.23 -3.51 19.61
C GLY A 388 6.28 -3.64 21.14
N ASP A 389 6.53 -4.86 21.66
CA ASP A 389 6.67 -5.15 23.08
C ASP A 389 7.92 -4.45 23.65
N GLU A 390 9.08 -4.61 23.02
CA GLU A 390 10.34 -3.92 23.40
C GLU A 390 10.20 -2.38 23.35
N THR A 391 9.53 -1.86 22.31
CA THR A 391 9.26 -0.43 22.20
C THR A 391 8.45 0.08 23.39
N LYS A 392 7.41 -0.66 23.76
CA LYS A 392 6.56 -0.33 24.90
C LYS A 392 7.31 -0.38 26.24
N GLU A 393 8.18 -1.38 26.44
CA GLU A 393 9.00 -1.46 27.65
C GLU A 393 9.95 -0.27 27.79
N ILE A 394 10.59 0.14 26.69
CA ILE A 394 11.43 1.36 26.67
C ILE A 394 10.60 2.61 26.98
N GLU A 395 9.40 2.75 26.35
CA GLU A 395 8.52 3.90 26.60
C GLU A 395 7.97 3.95 28.02
N VAL A 396 7.69 2.81 28.62
CA VAL A 396 7.25 2.74 30.03
C VAL A 396 8.37 3.17 30.98
N SER A 397 9.62 2.77 30.70
CA SER A 397 10.77 3.04 31.58
C SER A 397 11.31 4.46 31.44
N PHE A 398 11.46 4.93 30.20
CA PHE A 398 12.13 6.20 29.88
C PHE A 398 11.22 7.26 29.24
N GLY A 399 9.94 6.95 29.03
CA GLY A 399 9.03 7.84 28.31
C GLY A 399 9.20 7.80 26.79
N GLN A 400 8.30 8.50 26.10
CA GLN A 400 8.41 8.72 24.67
C GLN A 400 9.39 9.87 24.41
N SER A 401 10.47 9.62 23.72
CA SER A 401 11.41 10.67 23.33
C SER A 401 11.88 10.51 21.90
N ASP A 402 12.10 11.63 21.24
CA ASP A 402 12.67 11.72 19.90
C ASP A 402 13.88 12.66 19.90
N SER A 403 14.73 12.54 18.90
CA SER A 403 15.92 13.38 18.75
C SER A 403 15.79 14.21 17.47
N TYR A 404 15.74 15.54 17.63
CA TYR A 404 15.77 16.47 16.51
C TYR A 404 17.15 17.11 16.37
N VAL A 405 17.58 17.30 15.14
CA VAL A 405 18.84 17.97 14.83
C VAL A 405 18.53 19.27 14.11
N LEU A 406 18.83 20.38 14.76
CA LEU A 406 18.75 21.70 14.17
C LEU A 406 20.15 22.16 13.76
N MET A 407 20.34 22.41 12.47
CA MET A 407 21.57 22.95 11.89
C MET A 407 21.34 24.40 11.48
N VAL A 408 22.23 25.30 11.91
CA VAL A 408 22.22 26.72 11.56
C VAL A 408 23.57 27.14 11.01
N PRO A 409 23.65 28.16 10.13
CA PRO A 409 24.91 28.67 9.62
C PRO A 409 25.86 29.05 10.77
N LYS A 410 27.10 28.53 10.71
CA LYS A 410 28.14 28.80 11.68
C LYS A 410 28.59 30.26 11.63
N GLY A 411 28.87 30.87 12.78
CA GLY A 411 29.54 32.15 12.86
C GLY A 411 29.00 33.19 13.84
N SER A 412 27.91 32.89 14.56
CA SER A 412 27.34 33.81 15.54
C SER A 412 26.95 33.10 16.83
N THR A 413 27.94 32.85 17.68
CA THR A 413 27.80 32.16 18.99
C THR A 413 26.74 32.81 19.88
N ALA A 414 26.65 34.16 19.89
CA ALA A 414 25.64 34.86 20.64
C ALA A 414 24.22 34.56 20.15
N LYS A 415 24.03 34.55 18.84
CA LYS A 415 22.74 34.26 18.21
C LYS A 415 22.33 32.79 18.40
N GLU A 416 23.31 31.88 18.32
CA GLU A 416 23.12 30.46 18.59
C GLU A 416 22.74 30.21 20.05
N ARG A 417 23.36 30.93 21.01
CA ARG A 417 23.00 30.87 22.44
C ARG A 417 21.58 31.37 22.69
N ASP A 418 21.22 32.50 22.11
CA ASP A 418 19.87 33.06 22.27
C ASP A 418 18.82 32.14 21.70
N LEU A 419 19.11 31.49 20.56
CA LEU A 419 18.26 30.45 19.93
C LEU A 419 18.11 29.26 20.86
N SER A 420 19.22 28.69 21.36
CA SER A 420 19.20 27.55 22.28
C SER A 420 18.39 27.86 23.54
N GLN A 421 18.64 29.00 24.19
CA GLN A 421 17.87 29.43 25.38
C GLN A 421 16.37 29.59 25.11
N LYS A 422 15.99 30.00 23.89
CA LYS A 422 14.58 30.12 23.52
C LYS A 422 13.96 28.76 23.25
N LEU A 423 14.68 27.85 22.65
CA LEU A 423 14.24 26.47 22.42
C LEU A 423 14.11 25.69 23.74
N GLN A 424 15.02 25.88 24.69
CA GLN A 424 14.96 25.28 26.04
C GLN A 424 13.74 25.69 26.84
N ARG A 425 13.08 26.83 26.51
CA ARG A 425 11.82 27.25 27.17
C ARG A 425 10.59 26.50 26.68
N ILE A 426 10.71 25.70 25.61
CA ILE A 426 9.62 24.85 25.15
C ILE A 426 9.49 23.67 26.14
N PRO A 427 8.33 23.44 26.76
CA PRO A 427 8.17 22.43 27.82
C PRO A 427 8.52 21.00 27.35
N GLN A 428 8.43 20.71 26.04
CA GLN A 428 8.73 19.41 25.45
C GLN A 428 10.21 19.22 25.11
N VAL A 429 11.04 20.26 25.19
CA VAL A 429 12.48 20.15 24.97
C VAL A 429 13.15 19.81 26.31
N GLU A 430 13.61 18.56 26.42
CA GLU A 430 14.23 18.05 27.64
C GLU A 430 15.70 18.49 27.76
N SER A 431 16.44 18.38 26.65
CA SER A 431 17.85 18.77 26.62
C SER A 431 18.27 19.25 25.24
N ILE A 432 19.28 20.12 25.20
CA ILE A 432 19.94 20.56 23.97
C ILE A 432 21.42 20.30 24.08
N LEU A 433 21.96 19.51 23.23
CA LEU A 433 23.40 19.28 23.07
C LEU A 433 23.91 20.15 21.92
N SER A 434 24.62 21.24 22.24
CA SER A 434 25.18 22.15 21.25
C SER A 434 26.57 22.65 21.68
N PHE A 435 27.31 23.24 20.75
CA PHE A 435 28.58 23.85 21.06
C PHE A 435 28.44 24.95 22.14
N VAL A 436 27.45 25.80 22.00
CA VAL A 436 27.25 26.97 22.94
C VAL A 436 26.78 26.57 24.32
N ASP A 437 26.13 25.43 24.48
CA ASP A 437 25.61 24.95 25.77
C ASP A 437 26.65 24.11 26.52
N ASN A 438 27.44 23.28 25.82
CA ASN A 438 28.39 22.36 26.44
C ASN A 438 29.80 22.94 26.63
N ALA A 439 30.29 23.66 25.62
CA ALA A 439 31.61 24.27 25.73
C ALA A 439 31.59 25.67 26.32
N GLY A 440 30.41 26.30 26.27
CA GLY A 440 30.24 27.72 26.59
C GLY A 440 30.85 28.64 25.54
N ALA A 441 30.18 29.73 25.23
CA ALA A 441 30.66 30.71 24.25
C ALA A 441 31.99 31.38 24.62
N GLU A 442 32.48 31.13 25.83
CA GLU A 442 33.70 31.73 26.38
C GLU A 442 34.93 30.85 26.24
N VAL A 443 34.76 29.55 25.91
CA VAL A 443 35.86 28.60 25.65
C VAL A 443 36.25 28.65 24.20
N PRO A 444 37.43 29.07 23.80
CA PRO A 444 37.89 29.02 22.41
C PRO A 444 37.89 27.58 21.93
N PRO A 445 37.43 27.32 20.68
CA PRO A 445 37.39 25.95 20.07
C PRO A 445 38.71 25.19 20.14
N GLU A 446 39.83 25.91 20.19
CA GLU A 446 41.18 25.37 20.23
C GLU A 446 41.52 24.59 21.52
N TYR A 447 40.72 24.76 22.57
CA TYR A 447 40.88 24.07 23.85
C TYR A 447 39.94 22.87 24.03
N LEU A 448 39.12 22.60 23.03
CA LEU A 448 38.19 21.47 23.06
C LEU A 448 38.79 20.26 22.36
N ASP A 449 38.34 19.06 22.76
CA ASP A 449 38.67 17.84 22.01
C ASP A 449 38.14 17.93 20.56
N SER A 450 39.04 17.74 19.61
CA SER A 450 38.70 17.82 18.20
C SER A 450 37.61 16.82 17.78
N GLY A 451 37.51 15.68 18.50
CA GLY A 451 36.46 14.69 18.29
C GLY A 451 35.08 15.19 18.73
N MET A 452 34.99 15.93 19.83
CA MET A 452 33.73 16.53 20.29
C MET A 452 33.33 17.72 19.42
N LEU A 453 34.28 18.55 19.02
CA LEU A 453 34.03 19.70 18.16
C LEU A 453 33.46 19.28 16.79
N SER A 454 34.05 18.26 16.18
CA SER A 454 33.60 17.75 14.89
C SER A 454 32.19 17.14 14.92
N LYS A 455 31.66 16.79 16.07
CA LYS A 455 30.28 16.33 16.28
C LYS A 455 29.27 17.47 16.26
N LEU A 456 29.66 18.65 16.73
CA LEU A 456 28.76 19.79 16.95
C LEU A 456 28.94 20.91 15.91
N GLU A 457 30.08 20.96 15.23
CA GLU A 457 30.36 21.97 14.20
C GLU A 457 30.95 21.35 12.95
N SER A 458 30.44 21.76 11.80
CA SER A 458 31.06 21.51 10.49
C SER A 458 31.79 22.76 9.97
N ASN A 459 32.22 22.74 8.72
CA ASN A 459 32.77 23.94 8.09
C ASN A 459 31.73 25.03 7.87
N LYS A 460 30.43 24.67 7.67
CA LYS A 460 29.36 25.59 7.30
C LYS A 460 28.29 25.73 8.38
N TYR A 461 28.07 24.68 9.19
CA TYR A 461 26.94 24.62 10.11
C TYR A 461 27.39 24.36 11.55
N SER A 462 26.65 24.95 12.49
CA SER A 462 26.60 24.58 13.91
C SER A 462 25.39 23.70 14.12
N ARG A 463 25.56 22.57 14.85
CA ARG A 463 24.55 21.54 15.09
C ARG A 463 24.07 21.58 16.54
N MET A 464 22.76 21.63 16.73
CA MET A 464 22.08 21.48 18.02
C MET A 464 21.26 20.18 17.97
N VAL A 465 21.52 19.23 18.88
CA VAL A 465 20.75 18.01 19.04
C VAL A 465 19.76 18.23 20.19
N LEU A 466 18.48 18.24 19.86
CA LEU A 466 17.39 18.44 20.82
C LEU A 466 16.79 17.08 21.17
N THR A 467 16.80 16.70 22.44
CA THR A 467 15.98 15.58 22.95
C THR A 467 14.62 16.15 23.35
N VAL A 468 13.56 15.55 22.83
CA VAL A 468 12.19 16.06 23.04
C VAL A 468 11.26 14.99 23.61
N ASP A 469 10.44 15.36 24.59
CA ASP A 469 9.33 14.54 25.12
C ASP A 469 8.16 14.57 24.13
N ALA A 470 8.30 13.82 23.05
CA ALA A 470 7.28 13.67 22.02
C ALA A 470 7.42 12.31 21.33
N ALA A 471 6.30 11.72 20.94
CA ALA A 471 6.27 10.55 20.06
C ALA A 471 6.74 10.94 18.65
N TYR A 472 7.02 9.95 17.81
CA TYR A 472 7.40 10.20 16.40
C TYR A 472 6.28 10.81 15.55
N GLU A 473 5.03 10.77 16.02
CA GLU A 473 3.88 11.35 15.33
C GLU A 473 2.77 11.78 16.32
N GLY A 474 1.80 12.50 15.82
CA GLY A 474 0.65 12.98 16.58
C GLY A 474 0.58 14.51 16.69
N THR A 475 -0.52 15.02 17.20
CA THR A 475 -0.78 16.48 17.26
C THR A 475 0.26 17.21 18.11
N LYS A 476 0.72 16.60 19.23
CA LYS A 476 1.75 17.16 20.10
C LYS A 476 3.06 17.37 19.33
N THR A 477 3.50 16.33 18.62
CA THR A 477 4.73 16.31 17.80
C THR A 477 4.66 17.33 16.65
N PHE A 478 3.56 17.34 15.90
CA PHE A 478 3.42 18.26 14.78
C PHE A 478 3.36 19.73 15.20
N ASN A 479 2.78 20.02 16.36
CA ASN A 479 2.78 21.37 16.92
C ASN A 479 4.20 21.76 17.41
N LEU A 480 4.91 20.84 18.06
CA LEU A 480 6.29 21.05 18.50
C LEU A 480 7.21 21.35 17.31
N VAL A 481 7.16 20.56 16.24
CA VAL A 481 7.95 20.80 15.03
C VAL A 481 7.65 22.17 14.43
N LYS A 482 6.39 22.59 14.38
CA LYS A 482 6.00 23.90 13.88
C LYS A 482 6.51 25.03 14.78
N GLU A 483 6.51 24.84 16.09
CA GLU A 483 7.02 25.82 17.05
C GLU A 483 8.54 25.97 16.95
N ILE A 484 9.28 24.84 16.87
CA ILE A 484 10.74 24.87 16.66
C ILE A 484 11.08 25.56 15.33
N ARG A 485 10.39 25.21 14.23
CA ARG A 485 10.58 25.84 12.92
C ARG A 485 10.30 27.34 12.97
N LYS A 486 9.25 27.76 13.68
CA LYS A 486 8.91 29.19 13.84
C LYS A 486 10.01 29.93 14.59
N ILE A 487 10.54 29.37 15.68
CA ILE A 487 11.64 29.98 16.45
C ILE A 487 12.91 30.03 15.61
N ALA A 488 13.28 28.93 14.93
CA ALA A 488 14.44 28.89 14.05
C ALA A 488 14.35 29.93 12.94
N GLN A 489 13.16 30.10 12.32
CA GLN A 489 12.89 31.09 11.28
C GLN A 489 13.06 32.55 11.76
N GLU A 490 12.75 32.85 13.04
CA GLU A 490 12.96 34.19 13.61
C GLU A 490 14.45 34.54 13.71
N TYR A 491 15.31 33.55 13.97
CA TYR A 491 16.76 33.77 14.13
C TYR A 491 17.50 33.58 12.79
N TYR A 492 17.13 32.57 11.99
CA TYR A 492 17.80 32.20 10.74
C TYR A 492 16.77 32.07 9.59
N PRO A 493 16.26 33.19 9.05
CA PRO A 493 15.27 33.16 7.99
C PRO A 493 15.74 32.38 6.78
N ASP A 494 15.06 31.26 6.47
CA ASP A 494 15.32 30.36 5.35
C ASP A 494 16.75 29.75 5.30
N GLU A 495 17.52 29.82 6.39
CA GLU A 495 18.89 29.31 6.46
C GLU A 495 19.05 28.18 7.49
N TYR A 496 18.01 27.84 8.25
CA TYR A 496 18.06 26.72 9.18
C TYR A 496 17.61 25.42 8.52
N LEU A 497 18.14 24.30 9.02
CA LEU A 497 17.77 22.95 8.60
C LEU A 497 17.39 22.14 9.84
N LEU A 498 16.22 21.49 9.81
CA LEU A 498 15.71 20.70 10.93
C LEU A 498 15.44 19.27 10.46
N ALA A 499 16.09 18.28 11.08
CA ALA A 499 15.96 16.85 10.83
C ALA A 499 15.51 16.10 12.09
N GLY A 500 14.91 14.94 11.93
CA GLY A 500 14.46 14.04 12.99
C GLY A 500 13.27 13.21 12.52
N GLU A 501 12.97 12.11 13.22
CA GLU A 501 11.88 11.20 12.83
C GLU A 501 10.52 11.93 12.83
N GLY A 502 10.20 12.62 13.93
CA GLY A 502 8.95 13.39 14.03
C GLY A 502 8.89 14.56 13.05
N VAL A 503 10.05 15.12 12.66
CA VAL A 503 10.12 16.19 11.65
C VAL A 503 9.79 15.63 10.26
N SER A 504 10.40 14.49 9.90
CA SER A 504 10.12 13.80 8.64
C SER A 504 8.68 13.34 8.56
N THR A 505 8.11 12.84 9.65
CA THR A 505 6.69 12.45 9.73
C THR A 505 5.75 13.64 9.57
N CYS A 506 6.14 14.84 10.07
CA CYS A 506 5.38 16.07 9.85
C CYS A 506 5.35 16.48 8.38
N ASP A 507 6.49 16.44 7.69
CA ASP A 507 6.58 16.73 6.25
C ASP A 507 5.87 15.67 5.41
N LEU A 508 5.95 14.40 5.81
CA LEU A 508 5.19 13.31 5.20
C LEU A 508 3.69 13.57 5.30
N LYS A 509 3.18 13.88 6.48
CA LYS A 509 1.76 14.22 6.69
C LYS A 509 1.29 15.34 5.77
N ASP A 510 2.05 16.42 5.68
CA ASP A 510 1.68 17.58 4.86
C ASP A 510 1.68 17.21 3.35
N THR A 511 2.67 16.43 2.90
CA THR A 511 2.77 15.92 1.52
C THR A 511 1.61 15.00 1.15
N VAL A 512 1.39 13.95 1.95
CA VAL A 512 0.37 12.94 1.61
C VAL A 512 -1.05 13.46 1.75
N THR A 513 -1.30 14.44 2.64
CA THR A 513 -2.62 15.09 2.76
C THR A 513 -2.96 15.92 1.52
N ALA A 514 -1.97 16.56 0.91
CA ALA A 514 -2.13 17.25 -0.37
C ALA A 514 -2.37 16.26 -1.52
N ASP A 515 -1.59 15.19 -1.56
CA ASP A 515 -1.68 14.14 -2.57
C ASP A 515 -3.05 13.45 -2.60
N MET A 516 -3.66 13.20 -1.45
CA MET A 516 -4.97 12.54 -1.38
C MET A 516 -6.02 13.23 -2.24
N LYS A 517 -6.15 14.54 -2.11
CA LYS A 517 -7.14 15.30 -2.87
C LYS A 517 -6.86 15.25 -4.37
N ARG A 518 -5.58 15.37 -4.74
CA ARG A 518 -5.13 15.34 -6.15
C ARG A 518 -5.41 13.95 -6.78
N VAL A 519 -4.96 12.89 -6.13
CA VAL A 519 -5.08 11.51 -6.63
C VAL A 519 -6.54 11.09 -6.77
N ASN A 520 -7.37 11.31 -5.75
CA ASN A 520 -8.78 10.95 -5.80
C ASN A 520 -9.50 11.67 -6.94
N PHE A 521 -9.25 12.96 -7.11
CA PHE A 521 -9.88 13.74 -8.19
C PHE A 521 -9.44 13.25 -9.58
N ILE A 522 -8.15 12.98 -9.76
CA ILE A 522 -7.59 12.46 -11.02
C ILE A 522 -8.11 11.03 -11.29
N ALA A 523 -8.12 10.15 -10.29
CA ALA A 523 -8.60 8.78 -10.44
C ALA A 523 -10.08 8.73 -10.86
N ILE A 524 -10.94 9.44 -10.15
CA ILE A 524 -12.38 9.55 -10.46
C ILE A 524 -12.58 10.12 -11.87
N GLY A 525 -11.91 11.23 -12.19
CA GLY A 525 -12.02 11.88 -13.50
C GLY A 525 -11.54 11.00 -14.65
N ALA A 526 -10.42 10.31 -14.47
CA ALA A 526 -9.83 9.44 -15.47
C ALA A 526 -10.68 8.18 -15.72
N VAL A 527 -11.14 7.51 -14.65
CA VAL A 527 -12.05 6.34 -14.76
C VAL A 527 -13.38 6.78 -15.40
N PHE A 528 -13.94 7.92 -14.98
CA PHE A 528 -15.14 8.46 -15.59
C PHE A 528 -14.98 8.70 -17.11
N LEU A 529 -13.85 9.29 -17.53
CA LEU A 529 -13.55 9.56 -18.93
C LEU A 529 -13.46 8.27 -19.75
N VAL A 530 -12.76 7.26 -19.21
CA VAL A 530 -12.64 5.94 -19.87
C VAL A 530 -14.01 5.29 -20.03
N LEU A 531 -14.81 5.25 -18.98
CA LEU A 531 -16.18 4.73 -19.02
C LEU A 531 -17.06 5.49 -20.04
N LEU A 532 -16.91 6.82 -20.11
CA LEU A 532 -17.63 7.67 -21.06
C LEU A 532 -17.28 7.32 -22.52
N LEU A 533 -16.01 7.18 -22.82
CA LEU A 533 -15.53 6.80 -24.16
C LEU A 533 -16.00 5.40 -24.57
N MET A 534 -16.02 4.46 -23.64
CA MET A 534 -16.37 3.07 -23.92
C MET A 534 -17.88 2.84 -24.00
N MET A 535 -18.63 3.37 -23.08
CA MET A 535 -20.09 3.15 -23.02
C MET A 535 -20.87 4.09 -23.93
N ARG A 536 -20.25 5.19 -24.38
CA ARG A 536 -20.81 6.20 -25.30
C ARG A 536 -22.15 6.76 -24.82
N LYS A 537 -22.36 6.80 -23.51
CA LYS A 537 -23.56 7.34 -22.84
C LYS A 537 -23.16 7.98 -21.51
N ALA A 538 -23.40 9.25 -21.34
CA ALA A 538 -22.91 10.02 -20.19
C ALA A 538 -23.48 9.58 -18.84
N LEU A 539 -24.71 9.11 -18.77
CA LEU A 539 -25.33 8.72 -17.50
C LEU A 539 -24.78 7.41 -16.92
N LEU A 540 -24.31 6.47 -17.76
CA LEU A 540 -23.76 5.20 -17.30
C LEU A 540 -22.49 5.39 -16.46
N PRO A 541 -21.47 6.13 -16.91
CA PRO A 541 -20.32 6.43 -16.07
C PRO A 541 -20.67 7.09 -14.74
N VAL A 542 -21.65 8.01 -14.73
CA VAL A 542 -22.12 8.63 -13.48
C VAL A 542 -22.67 7.59 -12.50
N ILE A 543 -23.53 6.70 -12.98
CA ILE A 543 -24.12 5.64 -12.13
C ILE A 543 -23.01 4.70 -11.60
N LEU A 544 -22.09 4.28 -12.46
CA LEU A 544 -21.04 3.34 -12.10
C LEU A 544 -20.06 3.96 -11.11
N VAL A 545 -19.53 5.14 -11.41
CA VAL A 545 -18.59 5.83 -10.53
C VAL A 545 -19.23 6.14 -9.18
N LEU A 546 -20.46 6.68 -9.16
CA LEU A 546 -21.17 6.96 -7.91
C LEU A 546 -21.39 5.69 -7.07
N SER A 547 -21.72 4.57 -7.71
CA SER A 547 -21.90 3.29 -7.00
C SER A 547 -20.63 2.82 -6.32
N ILE A 548 -19.49 2.95 -7.00
CA ILE A 548 -18.19 2.49 -6.49
C ILE A 548 -17.63 3.47 -5.47
N GLU A 549 -17.70 4.78 -5.72
CA GLU A 549 -17.28 5.81 -4.76
C GLU A 549 -18.03 5.69 -3.44
N THR A 550 -19.35 5.46 -3.50
CA THR A 550 -20.13 5.23 -2.29
C THR A 550 -19.68 3.95 -1.57
N ALA A 551 -19.36 2.88 -2.30
CA ALA A 551 -18.82 1.66 -1.69
C ALA A 551 -17.45 1.92 -1.01
N ILE A 552 -16.59 2.77 -1.61
CA ILE A 552 -15.33 3.21 -1.00
C ILE A 552 -15.60 4.03 0.27
N TRP A 553 -16.52 4.98 0.24
CA TRP A 553 -16.87 5.78 1.42
C TRP A 553 -17.44 4.92 2.55
N ILE A 554 -18.30 3.94 2.25
CA ILE A 554 -18.81 2.97 3.25
C ILE A 554 -17.65 2.17 3.83
N ASN A 555 -16.73 1.65 3.01
CA ASN A 555 -15.57 0.89 3.47
C ASN A 555 -14.70 1.71 4.42
N LEU A 556 -14.38 2.93 4.02
CA LEU A 556 -13.47 3.83 4.76
C LEU A 556 -14.17 4.64 5.87
N SER A 557 -15.50 4.57 6.03
CA SER A 557 -16.20 5.14 7.18
C SER A 557 -16.16 4.23 8.42
N ILE A 558 -15.92 2.94 8.25
CA ILE A 558 -15.96 1.95 9.33
C ILE A 558 -14.89 2.22 10.40
N PRO A 559 -13.63 2.57 10.08
CA PRO A 559 -12.64 2.93 11.11
C PRO A 559 -13.08 4.09 11.99
N ALA A 560 -13.58 5.19 11.42
CA ALA A 560 -14.10 6.32 12.17
C ALA A 560 -15.27 5.92 13.11
N LEU A 561 -16.14 5.01 12.66
CA LEU A 561 -17.24 4.50 13.49
C LEU A 561 -16.77 3.56 14.61
N SER A 562 -15.65 2.86 14.41
CA SER A 562 -15.07 1.95 15.42
C SER A 562 -14.03 2.64 16.33
N GLY A 563 -13.70 3.91 16.09
CA GLY A 563 -12.65 4.64 16.83
C GLY A 563 -11.25 4.11 16.57
N SER A 564 -11.00 3.47 15.41
CA SER A 564 -9.68 2.93 15.06
C SER A 564 -8.93 3.90 14.16
N THR A 565 -7.63 4.09 14.46
CA THR A 565 -6.72 4.91 13.67
C THR A 565 -6.27 4.14 12.42
N VAL A 566 -6.12 4.84 11.31
CA VAL A 566 -5.84 4.28 10.00
C VAL A 566 -4.46 4.71 9.53
N PHE A 567 -3.69 3.78 8.96
CA PHE A 567 -2.48 4.15 8.22
C PHE A 567 -2.88 4.96 6.98
N TYR A 568 -2.43 6.20 6.92
CA TYR A 568 -2.79 7.11 5.84
C TYR A 568 -2.46 6.54 4.46
N ILE A 569 -1.34 5.87 4.33
CA ILE A 569 -0.90 5.22 3.10
C ILE A 569 -1.87 4.11 2.68
N ALA A 570 -2.32 3.26 3.61
CA ALA A 570 -3.30 2.23 3.32
C ALA A 570 -4.64 2.83 2.84
N TYR A 571 -5.08 3.91 3.49
CA TYR A 571 -6.29 4.66 3.12
C TYR A 571 -6.20 5.24 1.69
N LEU A 572 -5.06 5.82 1.33
CA LEU A 572 -4.85 6.45 0.04
C LEU A 572 -4.78 5.42 -1.09
N ILE A 573 -4.04 4.34 -0.87
CA ILE A 573 -3.86 3.26 -1.84
C ILE A 573 -5.19 2.54 -2.09
N ILE A 574 -5.97 2.25 -1.03
CA ILE A 574 -7.20 1.47 -1.16
C ILE A 574 -8.26 2.20 -1.97
N SER A 575 -8.36 3.53 -1.91
CA SER A 575 -9.32 4.29 -2.71
C SER A 575 -9.10 4.06 -4.20
N SER A 576 -7.84 4.11 -4.66
CA SER A 576 -7.47 3.85 -6.05
C SER A 576 -7.60 2.38 -6.45
N ILE A 577 -7.20 1.45 -5.55
CA ILE A 577 -7.32 0.00 -5.79
C ILE A 577 -8.79 -0.40 -5.91
N GLN A 578 -9.62 0.02 -4.96
CA GLN A 578 -11.04 -0.36 -4.94
C GLN A 578 -11.77 0.24 -6.16
N LEU A 579 -11.47 1.50 -6.53
CA LEU A 579 -12.02 2.12 -7.73
C LEU A 579 -11.61 1.32 -8.98
N GLY A 580 -10.34 0.96 -9.12
CA GLY A 580 -9.83 0.22 -10.29
C GLY A 580 -10.32 -1.23 -10.35
N ALA A 581 -10.24 -1.97 -9.24
CA ALA A 581 -10.46 -3.42 -9.21
C ALA A 581 -11.93 -3.84 -9.08
N THR A 582 -12.84 -2.94 -8.71
CA THR A 582 -14.26 -3.31 -8.50
C THR A 582 -15.22 -2.71 -9.52
N VAL A 583 -14.76 -1.74 -10.32
CA VAL A 583 -15.53 -1.19 -11.44
C VAL A 583 -15.87 -2.27 -12.47
N ASP A 584 -15.05 -3.28 -12.58
CA ASP A 584 -15.16 -4.41 -13.51
C ASP A 584 -16.47 -5.17 -13.34
N TYR A 585 -16.89 -5.41 -12.10
CA TYR A 585 -18.16 -6.04 -11.78
C TYR A 585 -19.35 -5.22 -12.26
N ALA A 586 -19.27 -3.92 -12.11
CA ALA A 586 -20.30 -2.99 -12.54
C ALA A 586 -20.38 -2.86 -14.08
N ILE A 587 -19.24 -2.88 -14.77
CA ILE A 587 -19.17 -2.92 -16.25
C ILE A 587 -19.81 -4.20 -16.76
N LEU A 588 -19.42 -5.36 -16.22
CA LEU A 588 -19.95 -6.67 -16.63
C LEU A 588 -21.47 -6.76 -16.44
N MET A 589 -21.99 -6.31 -15.28
CA MET A 589 -23.42 -6.25 -14.99
C MET A 589 -24.16 -5.36 -15.98
N THR A 590 -23.59 -4.20 -16.30
CA THR A 590 -24.20 -3.21 -17.20
C THR A 590 -24.21 -3.70 -18.64
N ASP A 591 -23.13 -4.28 -19.13
CA ASP A 591 -23.03 -4.80 -20.50
C ASP A 591 -23.99 -5.97 -20.72
N ARG A 592 -24.08 -6.90 -19.76
CA ARG A 592 -25.06 -8.00 -19.84
C ARG A 592 -26.50 -7.51 -19.73
N TYR A 593 -26.78 -6.51 -18.90
CA TYR A 593 -28.11 -5.90 -18.85
C TYR A 593 -28.49 -5.30 -20.22
N ARG A 594 -27.58 -4.57 -20.85
CA ARG A 594 -27.81 -3.96 -22.19
C ARG A 594 -28.02 -5.04 -23.28
N GLU A 595 -27.28 -6.15 -23.21
CA GLU A 595 -27.39 -7.29 -24.11
C GLU A 595 -28.79 -7.95 -23.96
N ASN A 596 -29.17 -8.30 -22.74
CA ASN A 596 -30.49 -8.92 -22.45
C ASN A 596 -31.66 -7.98 -22.76
N ARG A 597 -31.51 -6.68 -22.51
CA ARG A 597 -32.53 -5.66 -22.78
C ARG A 597 -32.82 -5.49 -24.28
N GLY A 598 -31.89 -5.93 -25.15
CA GLY A 598 -32.10 -5.97 -26.61
C GLY A 598 -33.19 -6.94 -27.05
N SER A 599 -33.54 -7.94 -26.23
CA SER A 599 -34.49 -9.03 -26.57
C SER A 599 -35.56 -9.31 -25.51
N GLN A 600 -35.48 -8.69 -24.32
CA GLN A 600 -36.33 -9.00 -23.16
C GLN A 600 -36.94 -7.74 -22.54
N GLU A 601 -38.02 -7.92 -21.78
CA GLU A 601 -38.60 -6.86 -20.97
C GLU A 601 -37.67 -6.48 -19.79
N LYS A 602 -37.90 -5.28 -19.21
CA LYS A 602 -37.03 -4.73 -18.14
C LYS A 602 -36.84 -5.68 -16.97
N LYS A 603 -37.94 -6.28 -16.47
CA LYS A 603 -37.91 -7.16 -15.30
C LYS A 603 -37.17 -8.44 -15.58
N ASP A 604 -37.45 -9.08 -16.71
CA ASP A 604 -36.82 -10.34 -17.12
C ASP A 604 -35.34 -10.13 -17.44
N ALA A 605 -35.01 -9.00 -18.07
CA ALA A 605 -33.61 -8.62 -18.36
C ALA A 605 -32.79 -8.50 -17.05
N VAL A 606 -33.33 -7.90 -16.00
CA VAL A 606 -32.65 -7.83 -14.66
C VAL A 606 -32.43 -9.25 -14.11
N VAL A 607 -33.49 -10.08 -14.07
CA VAL A 607 -33.41 -11.45 -13.53
C VAL A 607 -32.40 -12.31 -14.28
N HIS A 608 -32.43 -12.26 -15.61
CA HIS A 608 -31.49 -13.04 -16.45
C HIS A 608 -30.06 -12.50 -16.35
N THR A 609 -29.87 -11.18 -16.28
CA THR A 609 -28.56 -10.58 -16.11
C THR A 609 -27.91 -11.05 -14.81
N ILE A 610 -28.63 -10.96 -13.70
CA ILE A 610 -28.13 -11.43 -12.39
C ILE A 610 -27.79 -12.93 -12.47
N ALA A 611 -28.66 -13.75 -13.01
CA ALA A 611 -28.44 -15.19 -13.11
C ALA A 611 -27.20 -15.56 -13.95
N GLN A 612 -26.87 -14.76 -14.96
CA GLN A 612 -25.73 -15.00 -15.86
C GLN A 612 -24.41 -14.46 -15.30
N VAL A 613 -24.44 -13.31 -14.59
CA VAL A 613 -23.24 -12.58 -14.20
C VAL A 613 -22.81 -12.95 -12.78
N LEU A 614 -23.75 -13.28 -11.91
CA LEU A 614 -23.47 -13.55 -10.49
C LEU A 614 -22.40 -14.62 -10.25
N PRO A 615 -22.35 -15.77 -10.98
CA PRO A 615 -21.28 -16.74 -10.80
C PRO A 615 -19.88 -16.15 -10.98
N SER A 616 -19.67 -15.39 -12.04
CA SER A 616 -18.37 -14.76 -12.33
C SER A 616 -18.01 -13.72 -11.26
N ILE A 617 -18.94 -12.82 -10.93
CA ILE A 617 -18.72 -11.77 -9.92
C ILE A 617 -18.46 -12.38 -8.52
N LEU A 618 -19.18 -13.46 -8.16
CA LEU A 618 -18.93 -14.17 -6.89
C LEU A 618 -17.55 -14.82 -6.88
N THR A 619 -17.12 -15.42 -7.98
CA THR A 619 -15.79 -16.05 -8.09
C THR A 619 -14.70 -15.03 -7.79
N SER A 620 -14.69 -13.94 -8.52
CA SER A 620 -13.64 -12.93 -8.42
C SER A 620 -13.75 -12.09 -7.15
N GLY A 621 -14.97 -11.66 -6.82
CA GLY A 621 -15.20 -10.87 -5.59
C GLY A 621 -14.86 -11.65 -4.32
N SER A 622 -15.19 -12.96 -4.25
CA SER A 622 -14.81 -13.79 -3.11
C SER A 622 -13.30 -14.07 -3.07
N ALA A 623 -12.67 -14.27 -4.23
CA ALA A 623 -11.22 -14.43 -4.31
C ALA A 623 -10.50 -13.17 -3.83
N LEU A 624 -10.89 -11.99 -4.31
CA LEU A 624 -10.32 -10.71 -3.87
C LEU A 624 -10.57 -10.46 -2.37
N ALA A 625 -11.79 -10.71 -1.89
CA ALA A 625 -12.13 -10.55 -0.48
C ALA A 625 -11.29 -11.47 0.41
N MET A 626 -11.16 -12.75 0.04
CA MET A 626 -10.42 -13.71 0.83
C MET A 626 -8.92 -13.41 0.83
N VAL A 627 -8.35 -13.08 -0.33
CA VAL A 627 -6.94 -12.68 -0.45
C VAL A 627 -6.65 -11.45 0.41
N GLY A 628 -7.56 -10.46 0.40
CA GLY A 628 -7.46 -9.28 1.26
C GLY A 628 -7.49 -9.67 2.75
N TYR A 629 -8.45 -10.48 3.19
CA TYR A 629 -8.51 -10.91 4.60
C TYR A 629 -7.34 -11.79 5.01
N LEU A 630 -6.81 -12.64 4.13
CA LEU A 630 -5.60 -13.41 4.41
C LEU A 630 -4.39 -12.49 4.67
N LEU A 631 -4.23 -11.46 3.84
CA LEU A 631 -3.22 -10.43 4.07
C LEU A 631 -3.47 -9.72 5.41
N GLY A 632 -4.73 -9.38 5.69
CA GLY A 632 -5.14 -8.67 6.90
C GLY A 632 -4.92 -9.43 8.22
N TYR A 633 -5.10 -10.74 8.22
CA TYR A 633 -5.01 -11.56 9.45
C TYR A 633 -3.68 -12.27 9.64
N ILE A 634 -2.87 -12.43 8.60
CA ILE A 634 -1.59 -13.16 8.70
C ILE A 634 -0.41 -12.19 8.83
N SER A 635 -0.50 -10.98 8.27
CA SER A 635 0.60 -10.02 8.33
C SER A 635 0.73 -9.43 9.73
N THR A 636 1.94 -9.44 10.28
CA THR A 636 2.30 -8.73 11.52
C THR A 636 2.62 -7.26 11.24
N ASN A 637 2.81 -6.89 9.98
CA ASN A 637 2.95 -5.50 9.57
C ASN A 637 1.58 -4.83 9.52
N GLY A 638 1.29 -3.91 10.43
CA GLY A 638 0.00 -3.24 10.61
C GLY A 638 -0.49 -2.49 9.38
N LEU A 639 0.41 -1.89 8.59
CA LEU A 639 0.06 -1.22 7.34
C LEU A 639 -0.46 -2.23 6.30
N LEU A 640 0.25 -3.35 6.11
CA LEU A 640 -0.17 -4.42 5.20
C LEU A 640 -1.44 -5.11 5.71
N ALA A 641 -1.55 -5.32 7.02
CA ALA A 641 -2.74 -5.89 7.64
C ALA A 641 -3.97 -5.01 7.41
N GLN A 642 -3.87 -3.71 7.67
CA GLN A 642 -4.97 -2.77 7.41
C GLN A 642 -5.32 -2.69 5.91
N LEU A 643 -4.32 -2.60 5.03
CA LEU A 643 -4.53 -2.64 3.59
C LEU A 643 -5.28 -3.90 3.17
N GLY A 644 -4.89 -5.05 3.71
CA GLY A 644 -5.56 -6.34 3.46
C GLY A 644 -7.02 -6.33 3.90
N VAL A 645 -7.32 -5.88 5.12
CA VAL A 645 -8.70 -5.76 5.63
C VAL A 645 -9.53 -4.81 4.76
N PHE A 646 -8.97 -3.69 4.35
CA PHE A 646 -9.67 -2.73 3.49
C PHE A 646 -9.98 -3.31 2.10
N ILE A 647 -9.04 -4.05 1.50
CA ILE A 647 -9.24 -4.75 0.23
C ILE A 647 -10.36 -5.79 0.39
N GLY A 648 -10.27 -6.64 1.41
CA GLY A 648 -11.24 -7.72 1.66
C GLY A 648 -12.65 -7.18 1.89
N ARG A 649 -12.79 -6.24 2.81
CA ARG A 649 -14.07 -5.59 3.13
C ARG A 649 -14.60 -4.76 1.97
N GLY A 650 -13.74 -3.99 1.31
CA GLY A 650 -14.09 -3.18 0.15
C GLY A 650 -14.61 -4.01 -1.02
N ALA A 651 -14.01 -5.18 -1.27
CA ALA A 651 -14.49 -6.12 -2.28
C ALA A 651 -15.90 -6.63 -1.96
N LEU A 652 -16.18 -7.02 -0.70
CA LEU A 652 -17.52 -7.47 -0.28
C LEU A 652 -18.58 -6.36 -0.36
N ILE A 653 -18.24 -5.13 0.05
CA ILE A 653 -19.14 -3.99 -0.03
C ILE A 653 -19.43 -3.66 -1.50
N SER A 654 -18.42 -3.59 -2.36
CA SER A 654 -18.59 -3.34 -3.79
C SER A 654 -19.42 -4.44 -4.45
N LEU A 655 -19.16 -5.71 -4.11
CA LEU A 655 -19.96 -6.84 -4.56
C LEU A 655 -21.45 -6.66 -4.17
N ALA A 656 -21.73 -6.30 -2.92
CA ALA A 656 -23.07 -6.06 -2.45
C ALA A 656 -23.76 -4.92 -3.20
N VAL A 657 -23.07 -3.80 -3.41
CA VAL A 657 -23.59 -2.65 -4.19
C VAL A 657 -23.88 -3.06 -5.63
N VAL A 658 -22.95 -3.78 -6.29
CA VAL A 658 -23.14 -4.21 -7.68
C VAL A 658 -24.28 -5.23 -7.82
N VAL A 659 -24.45 -6.13 -6.87
CA VAL A 659 -25.48 -7.19 -6.94
C VAL A 659 -26.86 -6.67 -6.54
N PHE A 660 -26.97 -5.84 -5.51
CA PHE A 660 -28.27 -5.44 -4.97
C PHE A 660 -28.74 -4.05 -5.39
N VAL A 661 -27.82 -3.10 -5.60
CA VAL A 661 -28.14 -1.70 -5.89
C VAL A 661 -28.09 -1.39 -7.39
N LEU A 662 -27.00 -1.77 -8.07
CA LEU A 662 -26.79 -1.43 -9.47
C LEU A 662 -27.94 -1.95 -10.40
N PRO A 663 -28.48 -3.17 -10.26
CA PRO A 663 -29.61 -3.61 -11.07
C PRO A 663 -30.85 -2.72 -10.92
N GLY A 664 -31.09 -2.19 -9.71
CA GLY A 664 -32.16 -1.23 -9.44
C GLY A 664 -31.92 0.12 -10.13
N MET A 665 -30.71 0.63 -10.09
CA MET A 665 -30.35 1.86 -10.82
C MET A 665 -30.51 1.67 -12.34
N LEU A 666 -30.02 0.57 -12.90
CA LEU A 666 -30.18 0.26 -14.32
C LEU A 666 -31.66 0.10 -14.71
N TYR A 667 -32.48 -0.45 -13.83
CA TYR A 667 -33.94 -0.58 -14.03
C TYR A 667 -34.64 0.79 -14.02
N ILE A 668 -34.33 1.67 -13.05
CA ILE A 668 -34.91 3.00 -12.93
C ILE A 668 -34.51 3.86 -14.14
N PHE A 669 -33.24 3.87 -14.48
CA PHE A 669 -32.69 4.71 -15.57
C PHE A 669 -32.65 4.01 -16.95
N ASP A 670 -33.39 2.90 -17.15
CA ASP A 670 -33.38 2.07 -18.36
C ASP A 670 -33.51 2.88 -19.66
N ARG A 671 -34.35 3.92 -19.68
CA ARG A 671 -34.56 4.76 -20.85
C ARG A 671 -33.30 5.48 -21.33
N PHE A 672 -32.37 5.77 -20.42
CA PHE A 672 -31.10 6.42 -20.70
C PHE A 672 -29.98 5.40 -20.93
N VAL A 673 -30.11 4.20 -20.39
CA VAL A 673 -29.14 3.09 -20.50
C VAL A 673 -29.24 2.40 -21.87
N VAL A 674 -30.46 2.17 -22.38
CA VAL A 674 -30.71 1.46 -23.64
C VAL A 674 -31.19 2.44 -24.71
N SER A 675 -30.64 2.37 -25.93
CA SER A 675 -31.08 3.22 -27.04
C SER A 675 -32.39 2.71 -27.63
N PRO A 676 -33.44 3.57 -27.77
CA PRO A 676 -34.76 3.14 -28.24
C PRO A 676 -34.78 2.52 -29.63
N LYS A 677 -33.81 2.81 -30.48
CA LYS A 677 -33.80 2.39 -31.89
C LYS A 677 -33.49 0.91 -32.16
N LYS A 678 -33.02 0.13 -31.15
CA LYS A 678 -32.74 -1.31 -31.33
C LYS A 678 -33.82 -2.24 -30.77
N ALA A 679 -34.66 -1.76 -29.85
CA ALA A 679 -35.69 -2.59 -29.23
C ALA A 679 -36.96 -2.77 -30.10
N GLY A 680 -37.33 -1.78 -30.88
CA GLY A 680 -38.56 -1.81 -31.67
C GLY A 680 -38.48 -2.66 -32.96
N TRP A 681 -37.32 -2.69 -33.62
CA TRP A 681 -37.18 -3.32 -34.92
C TRP A 681 -37.02 -4.87 -34.87
N LYS A 682 -36.44 -5.39 -33.78
CA LYS A 682 -36.33 -6.84 -33.59
C LYS A 682 -37.63 -7.47 -33.08
N LEU A 683 -38.39 -6.76 -32.27
CA LEU A 683 -39.72 -7.21 -31.79
C LEU A 683 -40.77 -7.20 -32.91
N LEU A 684 -40.72 -6.22 -33.81
CA LEU A 684 -41.57 -6.17 -34.97
C LEU A 684 -41.26 -7.30 -35.97
N ARG A 685 -39.99 -7.59 -36.23
CA ARG A 685 -39.56 -8.71 -37.10
C ARG A 685 -39.90 -10.08 -36.54
N ARG A 686 -39.98 -10.24 -35.23
CA ARG A 686 -40.38 -11.52 -34.61
C ARG A 686 -41.90 -11.73 -34.65
N LYS A 687 -42.68 -10.66 -34.52
CA LYS A 687 -44.14 -10.71 -34.71
C LYS A 687 -44.55 -10.93 -36.19
N GLU A 688 -43.75 -10.44 -37.14
CA GLU A 688 -43.96 -10.70 -38.56
C GLU A 688 -43.54 -12.12 -39.00
N MET A 689 -42.69 -12.81 -38.22
CA MET A 689 -42.33 -14.24 -38.51
C MET A 689 -43.20 -15.24 -37.72
N GLU A 690 -43.97 -14.79 -36.73
CA GLU A 690 -44.93 -15.60 -35.96
C GLU A 690 -46.37 -15.40 -36.45
N ALA A 691 -46.63 -14.47 -37.40
CA ALA A 691 -47.88 -14.26 -38.11
C ALA A 691 -47.75 -14.78 -39.56
#